data_eb66db94eda7768227f5a59c780f9c7c
#
_entry.id   eb66db94eda7768227f5a59c780f9c7c
#
_cell.length_a   1.000
_cell.length_b   1.000
_cell.length_c   1.000
_cell.angle_alpha   90.00
_cell.angle_beta   90.00
_cell.angle_gamma   90.00
#
_symmetry.space_group_name_H-M   'P 1'
#
loop_
_entity.id
_entity.type
_entity.pdbx_description
1 polymer ?
#
loop_
_entity_poly.entity_id
_entity_poly.type
_entity_poly.pdbx_seq_one_letter_code
_entity_poly.pdbx_strand_id
1 'polypeptide(L)'
;MNSIFSVGIILITPFKSDGNFKRLELKKRYTSLDNTLTEFFIPVIANSKYYYRASGYFSSSVLAAAARGLAYFINQGEKMYLITGVLLSKEDVEAINRGLKTPPEIIEQKLLEELKNINLEDLIVRKRLEVLAWLVSKGKLEIRLAIPHDIDIIYEDTKSEAIWHSKFAIFEDFNGNKLHIEGSINETARGWIDNAESFSVHRSWIEAEKEYITSAEEEFWATWNNANPKVRTYTIPEAVKRELIKIAPPEIKEIVDPEEVFVEYPASKSQITLWQHQEEAIQKWYKNNRCGILSMATGSGKTLTALFAVKRLPEDTFVVLLVPSKELVIQWIREIKRVFVDVPIIICSSQNPNWKVLLREFIWAYQKKHGKKFIIATIRSASSDTFIEVINQELRGQYVLVVDEVHRLGARKSREIMKELDPALGRLGLSATPIRIWDDVGTKMIMDYFGGIIYEYSLKDAIRDERIVPYEYHIEIVPLTDEELYQYKEISRKIYSTYKRILAKYNLSEDTSLKEALDILEDKSEAMLLQNLLLKRAKIIKKAENKIQKTIEIIEKNRDKLGRCLIYCQDTEQLDILAKEMAKRGYKFLKYLGIQEKEKKIEHLRLFEEGAVKFLLSIKCLDEGVDIPASDSAIILASSTNPREFIQRRGRVLRKAPNKDRAIIYDLFVFPYDETYNYEIEPTEIEIFERELNRSLIFLESAIDSEDTLIKLSRLYRRINVLGGT
;
A
#
# COMPACT_ATOMS: atom_id res chain seq x y z
N MET A 1 32.67 29.81 -17.98
CA MET A 1 33.34 28.52 -17.76
C MET A 1 32.26 27.52 -17.36
N ASN A 2 31.98 26.66 -18.31
CA ASN A 2 30.90 25.65 -18.24
C ASN A 2 31.31 24.52 -17.33
N SER A 3 30.45 24.11 -16.41
CA SER A 3 30.46 22.77 -15.88
C SER A 3 29.05 22.21 -15.88
N ILE A 4 28.85 21.34 -16.79
CA ILE A 4 27.75 20.50 -17.14
C ILE A 4 27.49 19.55 -15.97
N PHE A 5 26.34 19.63 -15.36
CA PHE A 5 25.79 18.54 -14.56
C PHE A 5 25.13 17.53 -15.49
N SER A 6 25.89 16.49 -15.85
CA SER A 6 25.31 15.27 -16.44
C SER A 6 24.64 14.46 -15.33
N VAL A 7 23.34 14.54 -15.24
CA VAL A 7 22.54 13.61 -14.47
C VAL A 7 22.57 12.26 -15.19
N GLY A 8 23.33 11.32 -14.62
CA GLY A 8 23.43 9.96 -15.14
C GLY A 8 22.14 9.18 -14.92
N ILE A 9 21.47 8.89 -16.01
CA ILE A 9 20.40 7.89 -16.08
C ILE A 9 21.00 6.55 -15.67
N ILE A 10 20.52 5.95 -14.57
CA ILE A 10 20.84 4.56 -14.24
C ILE A 10 19.97 3.68 -15.13
N LEU A 11 20.53 3.31 -16.27
CA LEU A 11 20.11 2.18 -17.05
C LEU A 11 20.24 0.91 -16.19
N ILE A 12 19.12 0.34 -15.78
CA ILE A 12 19.00 -1.13 -15.63
C ILE A 12 19.59 -1.68 -16.91
N THR A 13 20.56 -2.62 -16.84
CA THR A 13 21.35 -3.13 -17.95
C THR A 13 20.81 -2.71 -19.30
N PRO A 14 21.51 -1.90 -20.09
CA PRO A 14 20.93 -1.37 -21.28
C PRO A 14 20.43 -2.54 -22.11
N PHE A 15 19.13 -2.68 -22.23
CA PHE A 15 18.56 -3.54 -23.26
C PHE A 15 19.13 -2.96 -24.54
N LYS A 16 20.17 -3.58 -25.10
CA LYS A 16 20.67 -3.22 -26.40
C LYS A 16 19.57 -3.61 -27.38
N SER A 17 18.65 -2.67 -27.64
CA SER A 17 17.76 -2.80 -28.79
C SER A 17 18.63 -2.66 -30.01
N ASP A 18 18.98 -3.78 -30.59
CA ASP A 18 19.70 -3.81 -31.87
C ASP A 18 18.73 -3.94 -33.06
N GLY A 19 17.42 -3.83 -32.78
CA GLY A 19 16.37 -3.90 -33.76
C GLY A 19 16.23 -5.25 -34.46
N ASN A 20 16.60 -6.37 -33.81
CA ASN A 20 16.60 -7.67 -34.43
C ASN A 20 15.97 -8.74 -33.51
N PHE A 21 14.78 -9.21 -33.88
CA PHE A 21 14.05 -10.23 -33.10
C PHE A 21 14.75 -11.59 -33.01
N LYS A 22 15.58 -11.93 -33.98
CA LYS A 22 16.31 -13.23 -33.96
C LYS A 22 17.30 -13.36 -32.84
N ARG A 23 17.67 -12.25 -32.17
CA ARG A 23 18.58 -12.21 -31.02
C ARG A 23 17.84 -12.28 -29.70
N LEU A 24 16.51 -12.19 -29.70
CA LEU A 24 15.71 -12.30 -28.50
C LEU A 24 15.50 -13.78 -28.16
N GLU A 25 15.72 -14.14 -26.90
CA GLU A 25 15.44 -15.48 -26.37
C GLU A 25 13.95 -15.60 -26.03
N LEU A 26 13.10 -15.80 -27.03
CA LEU A 26 11.65 -15.88 -26.87
C LEU A 26 11.17 -17.31 -26.79
N LYS A 27 10.26 -17.60 -25.84
CA LYS A 27 9.55 -18.87 -25.72
C LYS A 27 8.56 -19.04 -26.87
N LYS A 28 8.21 -20.28 -27.21
CA LYS A 28 7.15 -20.58 -28.19
C LYS A 28 5.75 -20.31 -27.65
N ARG A 29 5.60 -20.37 -26.36
CA ARG A 29 4.35 -20.11 -25.64
C ARG A 29 4.65 -19.46 -24.32
N TYR A 30 3.83 -18.48 -23.96
CA TYR A 30 3.80 -17.84 -22.66
C TYR A 30 2.48 -18.19 -21.96
N THR A 31 2.54 -18.38 -20.65
CA THR A 31 1.41 -18.77 -19.80
C THR A 31 1.31 -17.79 -18.63
N SER A 32 0.31 -17.94 -17.80
CA SER A 32 0.15 -17.17 -16.55
C SER A 32 1.31 -17.35 -15.54
N LEU A 33 2.20 -18.30 -15.77
CA LEU A 33 3.39 -18.54 -14.95
C LEU A 33 4.59 -17.68 -15.38
N ASP A 34 4.53 -17.09 -16.57
CA ASP A 34 5.59 -16.29 -17.15
C ASP A 34 5.38 -14.81 -16.87
N ASN A 35 6.46 -14.06 -16.67
CA ASN A 35 6.38 -12.60 -16.66
C ASN A 35 6.36 -12.07 -18.10
N THR A 36 5.18 -12.14 -18.70
CA THR A 36 4.97 -11.81 -20.12
C THR A 36 5.38 -10.38 -20.45
N LEU A 37 5.24 -9.46 -19.50
CA LEU A 37 5.61 -8.06 -19.67
C LEU A 37 7.13 -7.91 -19.88
N THR A 38 7.94 -8.45 -18.97
CA THR A 38 9.40 -8.31 -19.00
C THR A 38 10.09 -9.31 -19.93
N GLU A 39 9.52 -10.52 -20.09
CA GLU A 39 10.11 -11.57 -20.91
C GLU A 39 9.72 -11.49 -22.38
N PHE A 40 8.59 -10.83 -22.72
CA PHE A 40 8.12 -10.72 -24.10
C PHE A 40 7.82 -9.29 -24.54
N PHE A 41 6.83 -8.60 -23.91
CA PHE A 41 6.32 -7.34 -24.46
C PHE A 41 7.36 -6.21 -24.47
N ILE A 42 8.07 -5.98 -23.39
CA ILE A 42 9.10 -4.92 -23.32
C ILE A 42 10.20 -5.17 -24.36
N PRO A 43 10.87 -6.34 -24.40
CA PRO A 43 11.92 -6.59 -25.38
C PRO A 43 11.43 -6.57 -26.82
N VAL A 44 10.23 -7.07 -27.10
CA VAL A 44 9.70 -7.11 -28.46
C VAL A 44 9.32 -5.70 -28.94
N ILE A 45 8.54 -4.94 -28.14
CA ILE A 45 8.14 -3.58 -28.51
C ILE A 45 9.36 -2.66 -28.64
N ALA A 46 10.38 -2.80 -27.77
CA ALA A 46 11.61 -2.01 -27.85
C ALA A 46 12.40 -2.25 -29.14
N ASN A 47 12.31 -3.45 -29.74
CA ASN A 47 12.99 -3.80 -31.01
C ASN A 47 12.07 -3.70 -32.23
N SER A 48 10.82 -3.24 -32.07
CA SER A 48 9.85 -3.13 -33.15
C SER A 48 10.00 -1.83 -33.94
N LYS A 49 9.94 -1.96 -35.27
CA LYS A 49 9.76 -0.87 -36.20
C LYS A 49 8.27 -0.56 -36.38
N TYR A 50 7.48 -1.61 -36.58
CA TYR A 50 6.02 -1.55 -36.67
C TYR A 50 5.36 -2.45 -35.65
N TYR A 51 4.18 -2.01 -35.17
CA TYR A 51 3.35 -2.76 -34.25
C TYR A 51 1.90 -2.70 -34.71
N TYR A 52 1.32 -3.88 -35.00
CA TYR A 52 -0.06 -4.05 -35.44
C TYR A 52 -0.82 -4.79 -34.35
N ARG A 53 -1.93 -4.24 -33.90
CA ARG A 53 -2.71 -4.83 -32.81
C ARG A 53 -4.18 -4.90 -33.15
N ALA A 54 -4.79 -6.07 -32.93
CA ALA A 54 -6.22 -6.30 -32.90
C ALA A 54 -6.64 -6.62 -31.46
N SER A 55 -7.58 -5.85 -30.88
CA SER A 55 -8.03 -5.99 -29.49
C SER A 55 -9.53 -5.85 -29.40
N GLY A 56 -10.19 -6.75 -28.66
CA GLY A 56 -11.64 -6.74 -28.54
C GLY A 56 -12.22 -5.55 -27.78
N TYR A 57 -11.47 -4.97 -26.89
CA TYR A 57 -11.87 -3.79 -26.09
C TYR A 57 -10.68 -2.87 -25.84
N PHE A 58 -10.92 -1.59 -25.94
CA PHE A 58 -9.94 -0.55 -25.64
C PHE A 58 -10.26 0.13 -24.31
N SER A 59 -9.30 0.11 -23.40
CA SER A 59 -9.33 1.00 -22.24
C SER A 59 -8.02 1.79 -22.19
N SER A 60 -8.05 3.00 -21.67
CA SER A 60 -6.84 3.84 -21.48
C SER A 60 -5.79 3.15 -20.61
N SER A 61 -6.17 2.15 -19.83
CA SER A 61 -5.25 1.31 -19.04
C SER A 61 -4.36 0.37 -19.89
N VAL A 62 -4.72 0.10 -21.13
CA VAL A 62 -3.99 -0.77 -22.07
C VAL A 62 -2.62 -0.22 -22.43
N LEU A 63 -2.57 1.05 -22.73
CA LEU A 63 -1.32 1.72 -23.10
C LEU A 63 -0.37 1.89 -21.93
N ALA A 64 -0.88 1.79 -20.76
CA ALA A 64 -0.12 1.92 -19.54
C ALA A 64 0.80 0.75 -19.23
N ALA A 65 0.35 -0.47 -19.48
CA ALA A 65 1.17 -1.66 -19.27
C ALA A 65 2.29 -1.73 -20.33
N ALA A 66 2.04 -1.18 -21.52
CA ALA A 66 3.04 -1.08 -22.60
C ALA A 66 4.02 0.08 -22.44
N ALA A 67 3.87 0.95 -21.44
CA ALA A 67 4.62 2.22 -21.32
C ALA A 67 6.15 2.05 -21.40
N ARG A 68 6.71 0.97 -20.83
CA ARG A 68 8.16 0.69 -20.94
C ARG A 68 8.60 0.38 -22.36
N GLY A 69 7.93 -0.55 -23.01
CA GLY A 69 8.21 -0.88 -24.41
C GLY A 69 7.94 0.31 -25.35
N LEU A 70 6.86 1.05 -25.06
CA LEU A 70 6.51 2.27 -25.80
C LEU A 70 7.55 3.37 -25.66
N ALA A 71 8.25 3.51 -24.54
CA ALA A 71 9.33 4.48 -24.39
C ALA A 71 10.43 4.27 -25.42
N TYR A 72 10.83 3.03 -25.64
CA TYR A 72 11.80 2.69 -26.69
C TYR A 72 11.20 2.85 -28.08
N PHE A 73 9.96 2.40 -28.28
CA PHE A 73 9.25 2.53 -29.56
C PHE A 73 9.07 4.00 -29.98
N ILE A 74 8.79 4.90 -29.05
CA ILE A 74 8.65 6.34 -29.32
C ILE A 74 9.92 6.90 -29.96
N ASN A 75 11.09 6.46 -29.51
CA ASN A 75 12.37 6.96 -29.99
C ASN A 75 12.80 6.30 -31.31
N GLN A 76 12.55 5.02 -31.52
CA GLN A 76 13.09 4.23 -32.63
C GLN A 76 12.02 3.71 -33.59
N GLY A 77 10.83 3.34 -33.09
CA GLY A 77 9.76 2.80 -33.92
C GLY A 77 9.13 3.81 -34.87
N GLU A 78 8.60 3.33 -35.98
CA GLU A 78 7.97 4.18 -36.99
C GLU A 78 6.48 4.36 -36.71
N LYS A 79 5.70 3.29 -36.65
CA LYS A 79 4.25 3.40 -36.54
C LYS A 79 3.56 2.20 -35.87
N MET A 80 2.53 2.54 -35.12
CA MET A 80 1.60 1.58 -34.52
C MET A 80 0.22 1.68 -35.17
N TYR A 81 -0.41 0.54 -35.40
CA TYR A 81 -1.77 0.40 -35.94
C TYR A 81 -2.61 -0.38 -34.94
N LEU A 82 -3.68 0.21 -34.47
CA LEU A 82 -4.58 -0.40 -33.49
C LEU A 82 -5.99 -0.52 -34.05
N ILE A 83 -6.53 -1.75 -34.08
CA ILE A 83 -7.95 -2.00 -34.27
C ILE A 83 -8.53 -2.38 -32.90
N THR A 84 -9.60 -1.71 -32.48
CA THR A 84 -10.24 -1.99 -31.20
C THR A 84 -11.75 -1.95 -31.32
N GLY A 85 -12.45 -2.83 -30.58
CA GLY A 85 -13.90 -2.83 -30.50
C GLY A 85 -14.44 -1.65 -29.69
N VAL A 86 -15.69 -1.27 -29.95
CA VAL A 86 -16.45 -0.29 -29.18
C VAL A 86 -17.60 -1.02 -28.51
N LEU A 87 -17.81 -0.75 -27.21
CA LEU A 87 -18.97 -1.26 -26.49
C LEU A 87 -20.21 -0.48 -26.90
N LEU A 88 -21.16 -1.15 -27.58
CA LEU A 88 -22.45 -0.58 -27.95
C LEU A 88 -23.53 -1.06 -26.98
N SER A 89 -24.31 -0.15 -26.42
CA SER A 89 -25.48 -0.50 -25.63
C SER A 89 -26.63 -0.93 -26.57
N LYS A 90 -27.67 -1.54 -26.00
CA LYS A 90 -28.86 -1.93 -26.76
C LYS A 90 -29.51 -0.73 -27.44
N GLU A 91 -29.56 0.41 -26.75
CA GLU A 91 -30.09 1.65 -27.28
C GLU A 91 -29.27 2.20 -28.46
N ASP A 92 -27.94 2.02 -28.43
CA ASP A 92 -27.06 2.41 -29.55
C ASP A 92 -27.35 1.58 -30.80
N VAL A 93 -27.48 0.27 -30.62
CA VAL A 93 -27.81 -0.66 -31.70
C VAL A 93 -29.18 -0.35 -32.29
N GLU A 94 -30.19 -0.13 -31.47
CA GLU A 94 -31.52 0.26 -31.93
C GLU A 94 -31.49 1.61 -32.68
N ALA A 95 -30.72 2.57 -32.22
CA ALA A 95 -30.56 3.87 -32.89
C ALA A 95 -29.89 3.74 -34.26
N ILE A 96 -28.88 2.85 -34.39
CA ILE A 96 -28.26 2.55 -35.70
C ILE A 96 -29.24 1.88 -36.63
N ASN A 97 -29.94 0.85 -36.15
CA ASN A 97 -30.87 0.06 -36.97
C ASN A 97 -32.10 0.90 -37.44
N ARG A 98 -32.54 1.85 -36.63
CA ARG A 98 -33.63 2.79 -37.02
C ARG A 98 -33.14 3.95 -37.87
N GLY A 99 -31.86 4.05 -38.15
CA GLY A 99 -31.27 5.15 -38.92
C GLY A 99 -31.31 6.51 -38.19
N LEU A 100 -31.50 6.50 -36.87
CA LEU A 100 -31.55 7.72 -36.04
C LEU A 100 -30.16 8.33 -35.80
N LYS A 101 -29.13 7.48 -35.75
CA LYS A 101 -27.75 7.88 -35.63
C LYS A 101 -26.87 6.99 -36.51
N THR A 102 -25.79 7.56 -37.06
CA THR A 102 -24.78 6.80 -37.75
C THR A 102 -23.76 6.21 -36.78
N PRO A 103 -23.10 5.08 -37.10
CA PRO A 103 -22.04 4.53 -36.25
C PRO A 103 -20.95 5.56 -35.86
N PRO A 104 -20.44 6.44 -36.76
CA PRO A 104 -19.50 7.48 -36.38
C PRO A 104 -20.01 8.46 -35.33
N GLU A 105 -21.29 8.84 -35.36
CA GLU A 105 -21.89 9.74 -34.37
C GLU A 105 -21.98 9.12 -32.99
N ILE A 106 -22.30 7.84 -32.90
CA ILE A 106 -22.33 7.08 -31.64
C ILE A 106 -20.91 6.92 -31.10
N ILE A 107 -19.96 6.57 -31.95
CA ILE A 107 -18.53 6.47 -31.58
C ILE A 107 -18.04 7.80 -31.02
N GLU A 108 -18.34 8.91 -31.70
CA GLU A 108 -17.94 10.25 -31.27
C GLU A 108 -18.52 10.59 -29.91
N GLN A 109 -19.81 10.37 -29.69
CA GLN A 109 -20.49 10.64 -28.44
C GLN A 109 -19.86 9.81 -27.29
N LYS A 110 -19.70 8.50 -27.48
CA LYS A 110 -19.15 7.61 -26.45
C LYS A 110 -17.71 7.96 -26.08
N LEU A 111 -16.86 8.17 -27.05
CA LEU A 111 -15.44 8.51 -26.78
C LEU A 111 -15.30 9.88 -26.12
N LEU A 112 -16.14 10.87 -26.49
CA LEU A 112 -16.14 12.16 -25.82
C LEU A 112 -16.67 12.06 -24.39
N GLU A 113 -17.67 11.21 -24.13
CA GLU A 113 -18.15 10.92 -22.77
C GLU A 113 -17.06 10.20 -21.94
N GLU A 114 -16.40 9.20 -22.50
CA GLU A 114 -15.28 8.54 -21.83
C GLU A 114 -14.16 9.53 -21.50
N LEU A 115 -13.74 10.36 -22.44
CA LEU A 115 -12.72 11.39 -22.22
C LEU A 115 -13.11 12.41 -21.13
N LYS A 116 -14.39 12.80 -21.07
CA LYS A 116 -14.89 13.70 -20.03
C LYS A 116 -14.94 13.04 -18.65
N ASN A 117 -15.18 11.73 -18.60
CA ASN A 117 -15.27 10.94 -17.39
C ASN A 117 -13.91 10.45 -16.90
N ILE A 118 -12.86 10.58 -17.72
CA ILE A 118 -11.48 10.28 -17.30
C ILE A 118 -11.09 11.24 -16.17
N ASN A 119 -10.74 10.67 -15.04
CA ASN A 119 -10.24 11.46 -13.92
C ASN A 119 -8.82 11.94 -14.21
N LEU A 120 -8.70 13.10 -14.86
CA LEU A 120 -7.41 13.76 -15.16
C LEU A 120 -6.66 14.25 -13.92
N GLU A 121 -7.31 14.21 -12.74
CA GLU A 121 -6.66 14.46 -11.46
C GLU A 121 -5.80 13.26 -11.01
N ASP A 122 -6.03 12.09 -11.60
CA ASP A 122 -5.18 10.91 -11.43
C ASP A 122 -3.94 11.06 -12.31
N LEU A 123 -2.78 11.21 -11.65
CA LEU A 123 -1.50 11.43 -12.33
C LEU A 123 -1.12 10.29 -13.27
N ILE A 124 -1.44 9.05 -12.90
CA ILE A 124 -1.12 7.87 -13.70
C ILE A 124 -1.98 7.85 -14.95
N VAL A 125 -3.29 8.04 -14.81
CA VAL A 125 -4.23 8.10 -15.92
C VAL A 125 -3.88 9.25 -16.84
N ARG A 126 -3.56 10.41 -16.27
CA ARG A 126 -3.13 11.59 -17.01
C ARG A 126 -1.85 11.34 -17.81
N LYS A 127 -0.81 10.79 -17.19
CA LYS A 127 0.47 10.48 -17.88
C LYS A 127 0.29 9.47 -19.00
N ARG A 128 -0.55 8.49 -18.80
CA ARG A 128 -0.91 7.49 -19.80
C ARG A 128 -1.62 8.12 -21.01
N LEU A 129 -2.58 8.99 -20.72
CA LEU A 129 -3.32 9.71 -21.73
C LEU A 129 -2.42 10.71 -22.48
N GLU A 130 -1.46 11.36 -21.79
CA GLU A 130 -0.45 12.23 -22.39
C GLU A 130 0.42 11.47 -23.40
N VAL A 131 0.85 10.23 -23.10
CA VAL A 131 1.63 9.38 -24.03
C VAL A 131 0.79 8.98 -25.24
N LEU A 132 -0.45 8.53 -25.03
CA LEU A 132 -1.39 8.21 -26.11
C LEU A 132 -1.61 9.41 -27.02
N ALA A 133 -1.96 10.54 -26.41
CA ALA A 133 -2.25 11.79 -27.11
C ALA A 133 -1.04 12.26 -27.92
N TRP A 134 0.17 12.11 -27.39
CA TRP A 134 1.40 12.44 -28.10
C TRP A 134 1.63 11.53 -29.30
N LEU A 135 1.49 10.21 -29.15
CA LEU A 135 1.62 9.25 -30.25
C LEU A 135 0.64 9.54 -31.38
N VAL A 136 -0.63 9.85 -31.04
CA VAL A 136 -1.63 10.26 -32.01
C VAL A 136 -1.26 11.59 -32.66
N SER A 137 -0.81 12.59 -31.89
CA SER A 137 -0.44 13.92 -32.39
C SER A 137 0.75 13.90 -33.35
N LYS A 138 1.68 12.98 -33.12
CA LYS A 138 2.87 12.78 -33.96
C LYS A 138 2.63 11.83 -35.15
N GLY A 139 1.40 11.29 -35.28
CA GLY A 139 1.06 10.32 -36.34
C GLY A 139 1.74 8.96 -36.17
N LYS A 140 2.34 8.68 -34.98
CA LYS A 140 2.98 7.40 -34.69
C LYS A 140 1.97 6.32 -34.22
N LEU A 141 0.75 6.70 -33.90
CA LEU A 141 -0.34 5.79 -33.60
C LEU A 141 -1.57 6.14 -34.43
N GLU A 142 -2.04 5.17 -35.21
CA GLU A 142 -3.36 5.19 -35.86
C GLU A 142 -4.29 4.20 -35.20
N ILE A 143 -5.52 4.63 -34.92
CA ILE A 143 -6.54 3.82 -34.28
C ILE A 143 -7.76 3.72 -35.19
N ARG A 144 -8.28 2.52 -35.38
CA ARG A 144 -9.57 2.23 -36.00
C ARG A 144 -10.49 1.51 -35.01
N LEU A 145 -11.74 1.86 -35.06
CA LEU A 145 -12.77 1.37 -34.18
C LEU A 145 -13.65 0.37 -34.92
N ALA A 146 -13.63 -0.88 -34.46
CA ALA A 146 -14.30 -1.98 -35.10
C ALA A 146 -15.73 -2.17 -34.54
N ILE A 147 -16.69 -2.29 -35.46
CA ILE A 147 -18.10 -2.63 -35.16
C ILE A 147 -18.49 -3.84 -36.02
N PRO A 148 -19.07 -4.90 -35.44
CA PRO A 148 -19.61 -6.04 -36.19
C PRO A 148 -20.65 -5.60 -37.22
N HIS A 149 -20.66 -6.24 -38.40
CA HIS A 149 -21.59 -5.87 -39.49
C HIS A 149 -23.02 -6.36 -39.26
N ASP A 150 -23.17 -7.58 -38.68
CA ASP A 150 -24.46 -8.20 -38.40
C ASP A 150 -24.87 -8.00 -36.94
N ILE A 151 -25.23 -6.76 -36.60
CA ILE A 151 -25.57 -6.38 -35.22
C ILE A 151 -26.89 -7.05 -34.77
N ASP A 152 -27.80 -7.36 -35.71
CA ASP A 152 -29.13 -7.92 -35.42
C ASP A 152 -29.11 -9.35 -34.92
N ILE A 153 -28.14 -10.19 -35.35
CA ILE A 153 -28.07 -11.60 -35.00
C ILE A 153 -27.55 -11.83 -33.56
N ILE A 154 -26.83 -10.88 -33.02
CA ILE A 154 -26.14 -11.02 -31.71
C ILE A 154 -27.09 -10.77 -30.54
N TYR A 155 -28.22 -10.08 -30.73
CA TYR A 155 -29.14 -9.68 -29.66
C TYR A 155 -30.33 -10.62 -29.41
N GLU A 156 -30.61 -11.55 -30.32
CA GLU A 156 -31.75 -12.50 -30.11
C GLU A 156 -31.45 -13.61 -29.10
N ASP A 157 -30.17 -13.94 -28.85
CA ASP A 157 -29.81 -15.16 -28.09
C ASP A 157 -29.03 -14.93 -26.77
N THR A 158 -28.55 -13.72 -26.44
CA THR A 158 -27.77 -13.52 -25.20
C THR A 158 -28.00 -12.13 -24.56
N LYS A 159 -27.98 -12.08 -23.23
CA LYS A 159 -27.90 -10.86 -22.41
C LYS A 159 -26.55 -10.13 -22.52
N SER A 160 -25.78 -10.30 -23.59
CA SER A 160 -24.41 -9.82 -23.75
C SER A 160 -24.32 -8.71 -24.78
N GLU A 161 -23.52 -7.69 -24.47
CA GLU A 161 -23.18 -6.57 -25.35
C GLU A 161 -22.47 -7.08 -26.62
N ALA A 162 -22.79 -6.48 -27.79
CA ALA A 162 -22.16 -6.84 -29.05
C ALA A 162 -20.72 -6.34 -29.09
N ILE A 163 -19.75 -7.23 -29.09
CA ILE A 163 -18.33 -6.91 -29.07
C ILE A 163 -17.59 -7.68 -30.18
N TRP A 164 -16.70 -6.98 -30.88
CA TRP A 164 -15.73 -7.64 -31.76
C TRP A 164 -14.60 -8.26 -30.93
N HIS A 165 -14.32 -9.55 -31.11
CA HIS A 165 -13.46 -10.35 -30.24
C HIS A 165 -12.18 -10.88 -30.90
N SER A 166 -11.51 -10.13 -31.76
CA SER A 166 -10.21 -10.58 -32.27
C SER A 166 -9.08 -10.12 -31.34
N LYS A 167 -8.13 -11.01 -31.02
CA LYS A 167 -7.07 -10.76 -30.04
C LYS A 167 -5.74 -11.32 -30.53
N PHE A 168 -5.07 -10.57 -31.37
CA PHE A 168 -3.73 -10.91 -31.82
C PHE A 168 -2.86 -9.67 -32.01
N ALA A 169 -1.56 -9.87 -32.10
CA ALA A 169 -0.63 -8.81 -32.45
C ALA A 169 0.45 -9.30 -33.41
N ILE A 170 0.90 -8.39 -34.25
CA ILE A 170 2.05 -8.61 -35.14
C ILE A 170 3.07 -7.51 -34.85
N PHE A 171 4.32 -7.90 -34.70
CA PHE A 171 5.45 -7.01 -34.53
C PHE A 171 6.40 -7.20 -35.70
N GLU A 172 6.97 -6.12 -36.21
CA GLU A 172 7.99 -6.16 -37.27
C GLU A 172 9.23 -5.41 -36.82
N ASP A 173 10.39 -6.04 -36.91
CA ASP A 173 11.67 -5.44 -36.56
C ASP A 173 12.30 -4.61 -37.72
N PHE A 174 13.44 -4.00 -37.46
CA PHE A 174 14.14 -3.19 -38.46
C PHE A 174 14.78 -4.01 -39.62
N ASN A 175 14.80 -5.34 -39.47
CA ASN A 175 15.31 -6.26 -40.51
C ASN A 175 14.18 -6.96 -41.29
N GLY A 176 12.91 -6.57 -41.05
CA GLY A 176 11.75 -7.17 -41.68
C GLY A 176 11.35 -8.55 -41.07
N ASN A 177 11.95 -8.96 -39.97
CA ASN A 177 11.49 -10.15 -39.27
C ASN A 177 10.22 -9.83 -38.52
N LYS A 178 9.28 -10.81 -38.54
CA LYS A 178 7.97 -10.62 -37.89
C LYS A 178 7.73 -11.64 -36.80
N LEU A 179 7.02 -11.21 -35.77
CA LEU A 179 6.46 -12.02 -34.70
C LEU A 179 4.95 -11.86 -34.70
N HIS A 180 4.25 -12.96 -34.57
CA HIS A 180 2.80 -12.97 -34.36
C HIS A 180 2.49 -13.60 -33.03
N ILE A 181 1.57 -13.01 -32.27
CA ILE A 181 1.01 -13.61 -31.06
C ILE A 181 -0.51 -13.68 -31.16
N GLU A 182 -1.07 -14.80 -30.72
CA GLU A 182 -2.49 -15.04 -30.65
C GLU A 182 -2.83 -15.75 -29.34
N GLY A 183 -3.91 -15.34 -28.64
CA GLY A 183 -4.33 -15.92 -27.39
C GLY A 183 -5.41 -15.12 -26.68
N SER A 184 -5.66 -15.45 -25.41
CA SER A 184 -6.73 -14.86 -24.61
C SER A 184 -6.44 -13.43 -24.13
N ILE A 185 -5.35 -12.82 -24.56
CA ILE A 185 -4.84 -11.57 -24.00
C ILE A 185 -5.81 -10.40 -24.24
N ASN A 186 -6.52 -10.00 -23.17
CA ASN A 186 -7.22 -8.74 -23.13
C ASN A 186 -6.24 -7.62 -22.79
N GLU A 187 -6.32 -6.52 -23.52
CA GLU A 187 -5.52 -5.34 -23.23
C GLU A 187 -6.10 -4.53 -22.07
N THR A 188 -6.10 -5.12 -20.89
CA THR A 188 -6.28 -4.38 -19.65
C THR A 188 -4.96 -4.45 -18.88
N ALA A 189 -4.62 -3.43 -18.10
CA ALA A 189 -3.46 -3.47 -17.22
C ALA A 189 -3.49 -4.70 -16.29
N ARG A 190 -4.70 -5.19 -15.95
CA ARG A 190 -4.92 -6.46 -15.24
C ARG A 190 -4.64 -7.69 -16.12
N GLY A 191 -4.90 -7.63 -17.43
CA GLY A 191 -4.65 -8.74 -18.35
C GLY A 191 -3.18 -9.07 -18.52
N TRP A 192 -2.31 -8.07 -18.47
CA TRP A 192 -0.87 -8.24 -18.64
C TRP A 192 -0.14 -8.56 -17.33
N ILE A 193 -0.74 -8.23 -16.17
CA ILE A 193 -0.11 -8.37 -14.85
C ILE A 193 -0.84 -9.38 -13.96
N ASP A 194 -2.19 -9.44 -14.02
CA ASP A 194 -3.02 -10.14 -13.02
C ASP A 194 -3.84 -11.32 -13.56
N ASN A 195 -4.04 -11.47 -14.88
CA ASN A 195 -4.89 -12.51 -15.45
C ASN A 195 -4.11 -13.74 -15.91
N ALA A 196 -4.72 -14.92 -15.73
CA ALA A 196 -4.25 -16.20 -16.21
C ALA A 196 -4.37 -16.30 -17.75
N GLU A 197 -3.64 -15.48 -18.48
CA GLU A 197 -3.69 -15.44 -19.94
C GLU A 197 -2.50 -16.18 -20.55
N SER A 198 -2.73 -16.82 -21.68
CA SER A 198 -1.68 -17.52 -22.41
C SER A 198 -1.73 -17.17 -23.88
N PHE A 199 -0.55 -17.12 -24.52
CA PHE A 199 -0.43 -16.90 -25.95
C PHE A 199 0.70 -17.71 -26.56
N SER A 200 0.55 -18.02 -27.85
CA SER A 200 1.59 -18.63 -28.66
C SER A 200 2.36 -17.57 -29.43
N VAL A 201 3.62 -17.82 -29.74
CA VAL A 201 4.52 -16.91 -30.47
C VAL A 201 4.95 -17.60 -31.77
N HIS A 202 4.63 -16.99 -32.92
CA HIS A 202 5.01 -17.46 -34.24
C HIS A 202 6.07 -16.50 -34.84
N ARG A 203 7.05 -17.06 -35.57
CA ARG A 203 8.24 -16.37 -36.05
C ARG A 203 8.37 -16.47 -37.56
N SER A 204 8.53 -15.37 -38.27
CA SER A 204 8.62 -15.35 -39.73
C SER A 204 9.86 -16.06 -40.31
N TRP A 205 10.90 -16.25 -39.50
CA TRP A 205 12.14 -16.95 -39.93
C TRP A 205 12.10 -18.46 -39.68
N ILE A 206 10.99 -19.01 -39.21
CA ILE A 206 10.73 -20.44 -39.07
C ILE A 206 9.68 -20.85 -40.09
N GLU A 207 10.06 -21.69 -41.05
CA GLU A 207 9.20 -22.04 -42.20
C GLU A 207 7.84 -22.54 -41.79
N ALA A 208 7.78 -23.44 -40.80
CA ALA A 208 6.52 -24.01 -40.29
C ALA A 208 5.62 -22.98 -39.57
N GLU A 209 6.10 -21.81 -39.23
CA GLU A 209 5.39 -20.74 -38.50
C GLU A 209 4.96 -19.60 -39.42
N LYS A 210 5.44 -19.51 -40.67
CA LYS A 210 5.19 -18.38 -41.60
C LYS A 210 3.73 -18.19 -41.95
N GLU A 211 3.00 -19.28 -42.15
CA GLU A 211 1.59 -19.24 -42.55
C GLU A 211 0.72 -18.53 -41.50
N TYR A 212 1.00 -18.73 -40.21
CA TYR A 212 0.28 -18.06 -39.13
C TYR A 212 0.47 -16.53 -39.20
N ILE A 213 1.64 -16.06 -39.61
CA ILE A 213 1.94 -14.63 -39.71
C ILE A 213 1.27 -14.04 -40.95
N THR A 214 1.36 -14.71 -42.08
CA THR A 214 0.74 -14.26 -43.32
C THR A 214 -0.76 -14.16 -43.20
N SER A 215 -1.39 -15.18 -42.62
CA SER A 215 -2.85 -15.19 -42.37
C SER A 215 -3.27 -14.07 -41.42
N ALA A 216 -2.51 -13.84 -40.34
CA ALA A 216 -2.80 -12.76 -39.39
C ALA A 216 -2.64 -11.37 -40.04
N GLU A 217 -1.65 -11.19 -40.92
CA GLU A 217 -1.47 -9.94 -41.68
C GLU A 217 -2.62 -9.70 -42.65
N GLU A 218 -3.03 -10.73 -43.40
CA GLU A 218 -4.17 -10.66 -44.30
C GLU A 218 -5.46 -10.29 -43.54
N GLU A 219 -5.73 -10.92 -42.39
CA GLU A 219 -6.88 -10.60 -41.53
C GLU A 219 -6.81 -9.17 -41.04
N PHE A 220 -5.64 -8.74 -40.55
CA PHE A 220 -5.44 -7.38 -40.04
C PHE A 220 -5.76 -6.34 -41.11
N TRP A 221 -5.12 -6.47 -42.29
CA TRP A 221 -5.27 -5.49 -43.35
C TRP A 221 -6.65 -5.56 -44.04
N ALA A 222 -7.26 -6.76 -44.14
CA ALA A 222 -8.63 -6.88 -44.60
C ALA A 222 -9.59 -6.12 -43.66
N THR A 223 -9.41 -6.27 -42.35
CA THR A 223 -10.23 -5.57 -41.33
C THR A 223 -9.92 -4.07 -41.34
N TRP A 224 -8.65 -3.69 -41.41
CA TRP A 224 -8.21 -2.29 -41.48
C TRP A 224 -8.83 -1.56 -42.69
N ASN A 225 -8.80 -2.17 -43.85
CA ASN A 225 -9.26 -1.59 -45.11
C ASN A 225 -10.76 -1.80 -45.39
N ASN A 226 -11.54 -2.29 -44.41
CA ASN A 226 -12.95 -2.59 -44.59
C ASN A 226 -13.28 -3.65 -45.68
N ALA A 227 -12.33 -4.55 -45.94
CA ALA A 227 -12.51 -5.70 -46.82
C ALA A 227 -13.03 -6.94 -46.06
N ASN A 228 -13.08 -6.91 -44.74
CA ASN A 228 -13.66 -7.96 -43.92
C ASN A 228 -15.19 -7.87 -43.95
N PRO A 229 -15.91 -8.93 -44.41
CA PRO A 229 -17.36 -8.86 -44.57
C PRO A 229 -18.12 -8.84 -43.23
N LYS A 230 -17.46 -9.25 -42.12
CA LYS A 230 -18.09 -9.35 -40.79
C LYS A 230 -17.91 -8.13 -39.91
N VAL A 231 -17.00 -7.23 -40.26
CA VAL A 231 -16.59 -6.11 -39.41
C VAL A 231 -16.38 -4.85 -40.23
N ARG A 232 -16.88 -3.72 -39.75
CA ARG A 232 -16.55 -2.41 -40.29
C ARG A 232 -15.68 -1.62 -39.32
N THR A 233 -14.66 -0.96 -39.84
CA THR A 233 -13.78 -0.10 -39.06
C THR A 233 -13.95 1.36 -39.42
N TYR A 234 -13.91 2.19 -38.41
CA TYR A 234 -14.03 3.66 -38.50
C TYR A 234 -12.81 4.32 -37.91
N THR A 235 -12.38 5.43 -38.51
CA THR A 235 -11.31 6.27 -37.93
C THR A 235 -11.81 6.98 -36.68
N ILE A 236 -10.92 7.35 -35.78
CA ILE A 236 -11.29 8.22 -34.66
C ILE A 236 -11.85 9.52 -35.18
N PRO A 237 -13.04 9.95 -34.73
CA PRO A 237 -13.63 11.23 -35.13
C PRO A 237 -12.69 12.42 -34.82
N GLU A 238 -12.69 13.41 -35.72
CA GLU A 238 -11.83 14.59 -35.58
C GLU A 238 -12.06 15.40 -34.29
N ALA A 239 -13.29 15.37 -33.76
CA ALA A 239 -13.60 16.02 -32.48
C ALA A 239 -12.86 15.34 -31.31
N VAL A 240 -12.86 13.98 -31.27
CA VAL A 240 -12.14 13.18 -30.29
C VAL A 240 -10.64 13.35 -30.42
N LYS A 241 -10.12 13.33 -31.65
CA LYS A 241 -8.70 13.56 -31.95
C LYS A 241 -8.23 14.93 -31.48
N ARG A 242 -9.05 15.97 -31.68
CA ARG A 242 -8.76 17.32 -31.18
C ARG A 242 -8.72 17.40 -29.66
N GLU A 243 -9.62 16.73 -28.96
CA GLU A 243 -9.59 16.68 -27.49
C GLU A 243 -8.34 15.92 -26.98
N LEU A 244 -7.95 14.81 -27.60
CA LEU A 244 -6.71 14.11 -27.29
C LEU A 244 -5.47 14.99 -27.52
N ILE A 245 -5.40 15.70 -28.67
CA ILE A 245 -4.25 16.56 -28.98
C ILE A 245 -4.07 17.69 -27.97
N LYS A 246 -5.15 18.23 -27.38
CA LYS A 246 -5.08 19.26 -26.33
C LYS A 246 -4.35 18.75 -25.07
N ILE A 247 -4.42 17.46 -24.80
CA ILE A 247 -3.80 16.80 -23.63
C ILE A 247 -2.34 16.43 -23.94
N ALA A 248 -1.95 16.37 -25.22
CA ALA A 248 -0.61 15.98 -25.63
C ALA A 248 0.46 16.98 -25.16
N PRO A 249 1.50 16.54 -24.46
CA PRO A 249 2.63 17.41 -24.13
C PRO A 249 3.42 17.77 -25.39
N PRO A 250 4.06 18.95 -25.46
CA PRO A 250 4.86 19.37 -26.62
C PRO A 250 6.07 18.45 -26.86
N GLU A 251 6.67 17.94 -25.80
CA GLU A 251 7.75 16.95 -25.81
C GLU A 251 7.54 15.96 -24.69
N ILE A 252 7.79 14.67 -24.96
CA ILE A 252 7.91 13.68 -23.93
C ILE A 252 9.37 13.64 -23.49
N LYS A 253 9.70 14.39 -22.45
CA LYS A 253 11.07 14.45 -21.91
C LYS A 253 11.46 13.18 -21.16
N GLU A 254 10.50 12.52 -20.53
CA GLU A 254 10.67 11.24 -19.82
C GLU A 254 9.37 10.46 -19.89
N ILE A 255 9.42 9.26 -20.46
CA ILE A 255 8.36 8.28 -20.23
C ILE A 255 8.78 7.51 -19.00
N VAL A 256 8.30 7.98 -17.86
CA VAL A 256 8.45 7.28 -16.62
C VAL A 256 7.37 6.20 -16.60
N ASP A 257 7.80 4.93 -16.45
CA ASP A 257 6.86 3.85 -16.15
C ASP A 257 6.06 4.25 -14.92
N PRO A 258 4.73 4.31 -14.97
CA PRO A 258 3.92 4.65 -13.82
C PRO A 258 4.16 3.74 -12.61
N GLU A 259 4.61 2.51 -12.81
CA GLU A 259 5.08 1.63 -11.73
C GLU A 259 6.50 1.98 -11.25
N GLU A 260 7.33 2.63 -12.06
CA GLU A 260 8.64 3.17 -11.67
C GLU A 260 8.54 4.52 -10.94
N VAL A 261 7.52 5.31 -11.14
CA VAL A 261 7.25 6.53 -10.31
C VAL A 261 7.09 6.15 -8.84
N PHE A 262 6.71 4.91 -8.55
CA PHE A 262 6.74 4.36 -7.19
C PHE A 262 8.13 3.90 -6.74
N VAL A 263 9.15 3.94 -7.58
CA VAL A 263 10.50 3.40 -7.33
C VAL A 263 11.60 4.43 -7.50
N GLU A 264 11.32 5.64 -7.98
CA GLU A 264 12.31 6.72 -7.96
C GLU A 264 12.45 7.40 -6.58
N TYR A 265 13.01 6.62 -5.64
CA TYR A 265 14.22 7.15 -5.02
C TYR A 265 15.36 6.86 -5.99
N PRO A 266 16.20 7.86 -6.31
CA PRO A 266 17.39 7.59 -7.10
C PRO A 266 18.11 6.44 -6.40
N ALA A 267 18.26 5.34 -7.12
CA ALA A 267 19.24 4.34 -6.74
C ALA A 267 20.59 5.03 -6.89
N SER A 268 20.92 5.90 -5.94
CA SER A 268 22.27 6.30 -5.74
C SER A 268 23.01 4.99 -5.54
N LYS A 269 23.98 4.70 -6.41
CA LYS A 269 25.06 3.74 -6.13
C LYS A 269 25.91 4.21 -4.95
N SER A 270 25.37 5.04 -4.04
CA SER A 270 25.94 5.31 -2.74
C SER A 270 25.87 3.99 -1.99
N GLN A 271 27.00 3.44 -1.70
CA GLN A 271 27.13 2.32 -0.76
C GLN A 271 26.27 2.69 0.45
N ILE A 272 25.21 1.90 0.70
CA ILE A 272 24.39 2.10 1.90
C ILE A 272 25.32 1.83 3.08
N THR A 273 25.68 2.89 3.78
CA THR A 273 26.49 2.80 4.98
C THR A 273 25.56 2.62 6.16
N LEU A 274 25.72 1.53 6.89
CA LEU A 274 24.98 1.29 8.11
C LEU A 274 25.39 2.31 9.19
N TRP A 275 24.43 2.71 9.97
CA TRP A 275 24.68 3.48 11.19
C TRP A 275 25.29 2.56 12.26
N GLN A 276 25.99 3.15 13.20
CA GLN A 276 26.67 2.40 14.28
C GLN A 276 25.71 1.48 15.03
N HIS A 277 24.55 1.98 15.45
CA HIS A 277 23.55 1.20 16.18
C HIS A 277 22.99 0.01 15.36
N GLN A 278 22.90 0.16 14.03
CA GLN A 278 22.49 -0.95 13.14
C GLN A 278 23.54 -2.05 13.09
N GLU A 279 24.83 -1.64 13.01
CA GLU A 279 25.95 -2.57 13.04
C GLU A 279 26.03 -3.34 14.36
N GLU A 280 25.86 -2.64 15.49
CA GLU A 280 25.80 -3.24 16.82
C GLU A 280 24.65 -4.23 16.96
N ALA A 281 23.46 -3.89 16.45
CA ALA A 281 22.31 -4.78 16.45
C ALA A 281 22.57 -6.07 15.68
N ILE A 282 23.17 -5.96 14.49
CA ILE A 282 23.54 -7.11 13.66
C ILE A 282 24.56 -7.98 14.40
N GLN A 283 25.61 -7.39 14.98
CA GLN A 283 26.64 -8.13 15.71
C GLN A 283 26.03 -8.88 16.92
N LYS A 284 25.13 -8.26 17.67
CA LYS A 284 24.45 -8.93 18.79
C LYS A 284 23.59 -10.10 18.33
N TRP A 285 22.91 -9.98 17.20
CA TRP A 285 22.13 -11.07 16.64
C TRP A 285 23.02 -12.28 16.24
N TYR A 286 24.15 -12.02 15.59
CA TYR A 286 25.12 -13.08 15.27
C TYR A 286 25.71 -13.71 16.51
N LYS A 287 26.07 -12.92 17.54
CA LYS A 287 26.57 -13.41 18.82
C LYS A 287 25.58 -14.27 19.59
N ASN A 288 24.27 -13.98 19.41
CA ASN A 288 23.21 -14.75 20.04
C ASN A 288 22.69 -15.88 19.14
N ASN A 289 23.58 -16.58 18.45
CA ASN A 289 23.25 -17.72 17.58
C ASN A 289 22.19 -17.42 16.51
N ARG A 290 22.13 -16.20 16.04
CA ARG A 290 21.16 -15.72 15.06
C ARG A 290 19.71 -15.82 15.53
N CYS A 291 19.47 -15.74 16.83
CA CYS A 291 18.15 -15.67 17.43
C CYS A 291 18.03 -14.40 18.26
N GLY A 292 16.90 -13.68 18.13
CA GLY A 292 16.62 -12.53 18.98
C GLY A 292 15.68 -11.52 18.38
N ILE A 293 15.23 -10.62 19.24
CA ILE A 293 14.38 -9.49 18.90
C ILE A 293 15.21 -8.21 18.95
N LEU A 294 15.11 -7.41 17.91
CA LEU A 294 15.61 -6.05 17.88
C LEU A 294 14.47 -5.09 18.24
N SER A 295 14.54 -4.53 19.45
CA SER A 295 13.62 -3.48 19.91
C SER A 295 14.19 -2.14 19.50
N MET A 296 13.76 -1.61 18.36
CA MET A 296 14.31 -0.39 17.79
C MET A 296 13.18 0.64 17.51
N ALA A 297 13.43 1.90 17.81
CA ALA A 297 12.49 2.99 17.57
C ALA A 297 12.04 3.06 16.09
N THR A 298 10.83 3.57 15.85
CA THR A 298 10.38 3.84 14.48
C THR A 298 11.29 4.91 13.84
N GLY A 299 11.66 4.70 12.56
CA GLY A 299 12.60 5.59 11.86
C GLY A 299 14.08 5.29 12.08
N SER A 300 14.45 4.34 12.96
CA SER A 300 15.84 3.94 13.20
C SER A 300 16.44 3.00 12.15
N GLY A 301 15.69 2.64 11.10
CA GLY A 301 16.17 1.80 10.01
C GLY A 301 16.12 0.29 10.28
N LYS A 302 15.16 -0.22 11.07
CA LYS A 302 14.94 -1.65 11.36
C LYS A 302 15.01 -2.55 10.14
N THR A 303 14.30 -2.16 9.06
CA THR A 303 14.23 -2.90 7.79
C THR A 303 15.61 -3.08 7.18
N LEU A 304 16.39 -2.02 7.08
CA LEU A 304 17.76 -2.08 6.57
C LEU A 304 18.67 -2.93 7.48
N THR A 305 18.52 -2.78 8.80
CA THR A 305 19.27 -3.62 9.77
C THR A 305 19.02 -5.10 9.51
N ALA A 306 17.76 -5.50 9.34
CA ALA A 306 17.40 -6.89 9.07
C ALA A 306 17.92 -7.37 7.71
N LEU A 307 17.81 -6.56 6.65
CA LEU A 307 18.32 -6.91 5.33
C LEU A 307 19.83 -7.06 5.31
N PHE A 308 20.57 -6.22 6.01
CA PHE A 308 22.02 -6.35 6.13
C PHE A 308 22.43 -7.52 7.04
N ALA A 309 21.66 -7.84 8.06
CA ALA A 309 21.85 -9.08 8.82
C ALA A 309 21.71 -10.31 7.91
N VAL A 310 20.64 -10.34 7.10
CA VAL A 310 20.41 -11.40 6.11
C VAL A 310 21.50 -11.43 5.03
N LYS A 311 21.97 -10.27 4.57
CA LYS A 311 23.00 -10.17 3.53
C LYS A 311 24.31 -10.87 3.90
N ARG A 312 24.64 -10.90 5.18
CA ARG A 312 25.85 -11.55 5.71
C ARG A 312 25.75 -13.07 5.90
N LEU A 313 24.55 -13.65 5.69
CA LEU A 313 24.37 -15.10 5.72
C LEU A 313 24.93 -15.75 4.45
N PRO A 314 25.10 -17.10 4.41
CA PRO A 314 25.50 -17.82 3.20
C PRO A 314 24.57 -17.48 2.02
N GLU A 315 25.16 -17.42 0.80
CA GLU A 315 24.42 -16.99 -0.40
C GLU A 315 23.15 -17.82 -0.68
N ASP A 316 23.19 -19.12 -0.42
CA ASP A 316 22.08 -20.04 -0.74
C ASP A 316 20.93 -20.03 0.30
N THR A 317 20.92 -19.04 1.20
CA THR A 317 19.91 -18.96 2.27
C THR A 317 18.53 -18.61 1.74
N PHE A 318 17.52 -19.41 2.10
CA PHE A 318 16.11 -19.03 2.04
C PHE A 318 15.76 -18.10 3.21
N VAL A 319 15.07 -17.02 2.91
CA VAL A 319 14.58 -16.05 3.89
C VAL A 319 13.06 -16.05 3.88
N VAL A 320 12.46 -16.49 4.97
CA VAL A 320 11.01 -16.40 5.18
C VAL A 320 10.75 -15.11 5.94
N LEU A 321 10.11 -14.16 5.28
CA LEU A 321 9.79 -12.84 5.82
C LEU A 321 8.29 -12.74 6.09
N LEU A 322 7.92 -12.55 7.35
CA LEU A 322 6.53 -12.36 7.75
C LEU A 322 6.25 -10.90 8.06
N VAL A 323 5.19 -10.37 7.49
CA VAL A 323 4.77 -8.97 7.67
C VAL A 323 3.28 -8.90 8.03
N PRO A 324 2.83 -7.87 8.78
CA PRO A 324 1.42 -7.75 9.19
C PRO A 324 0.44 -7.45 8.07
N SER A 325 0.84 -6.69 7.04
CA SER A 325 -0.08 -6.17 6.03
C SER A 325 0.48 -6.28 4.60
N LYS A 326 -0.40 -6.11 3.61
CA LYS A 326 -0.04 -6.13 2.18
C LYS A 326 0.82 -4.92 1.78
N GLU A 327 0.57 -3.79 2.39
CA GLU A 327 1.31 -2.55 2.17
C GLU A 327 2.78 -2.73 2.59
N LEU A 328 3.01 -3.41 3.72
CA LEU A 328 4.36 -3.77 4.17
C LEU A 328 5.04 -4.78 3.24
N VAL A 329 4.31 -5.70 2.60
CA VAL A 329 4.88 -6.57 1.56
C VAL A 329 5.54 -5.73 0.47
N ILE A 330 4.83 -4.73 -0.05
CA ILE A 330 5.33 -3.85 -1.12
C ILE A 330 6.55 -3.05 -0.63
N GLN A 331 6.50 -2.51 0.58
CA GLN A 331 7.61 -1.76 1.16
C GLN A 331 8.87 -2.65 1.30
N TRP A 332 8.73 -3.86 1.83
CA TRP A 332 9.84 -4.80 1.98
C TRP A 332 10.44 -5.21 0.63
N ILE A 333 9.62 -5.44 -0.40
CA ILE A 333 10.11 -5.74 -1.75
C ILE A 333 11.00 -4.59 -2.27
N ARG A 334 10.61 -3.34 -2.07
CA ARG A 334 11.41 -2.18 -2.47
C ARG A 334 12.76 -2.16 -1.76
N GLU A 335 12.77 -2.34 -0.45
CA GLU A 335 14.01 -2.35 0.33
C GLU A 335 14.89 -3.57 0.00
N ILE A 336 14.30 -4.74 -0.26
CA ILE A 336 15.04 -5.91 -0.73
C ILE A 336 15.74 -5.61 -2.07
N LYS A 337 15.00 -5.08 -3.06
CA LYS A 337 15.56 -4.71 -4.36
C LYS A 337 16.63 -3.62 -4.28
N ARG A 338 16.58 -2.78 -3.25
CA ARG A 338 17.60 -1.76 -2.98
C ARG A 338 18.90 -2.34 -2.43
N VAL A 339 18.84 -3.42 -1.65
CA VAL A 339 19.98 -4.05 -0.98
C VAL A 339 20.56 -5.22 -1.77
N PHE A 340 19.72 -5.93 -2.52
CA PHE A 340 20.06 -7.12 -3.30
C PHE A 340 19.72 -6.89 -4.78
N VAL A 341 20.61 -7.35 -5.65
CA VAL A 341 20.41 -7.31 -7.11
C VAL A 341 19.81 -8.65 -7.54
N ASP A 342 18.73 -8.61 -8.32
CA ASP A 342 18.10 -9.76 -8.99
C ASP A 342 17.85 -11.00 -8.11
N VAL A 343 17.31 -10.79 -6.92
CA VAL A 343 16.94 -11.90 -6.04
C VAL A 343 15.52 -12.41 -6.31
N PRO A 344 15.31 -13.73 -6.36
CA PRO A 344 13.99 -14.30 -6.52
C PRO A 344 13.12 -14.04 -5.28
N ILE A 345 11.88 -13.58 -5.52
CA ILE A 345 10.90 -13.26 -4.49
C ILE A 345 9.57 -13.91 -4.84
N ILE A 346 8.97 -14.62 -3.88
CA ILE A 346 7.58 -15.06 -3.97
C ILE A 346 6.74 -14.35 -2.90
N ILE A 347 5.53 -13.93 -3.28
CA ILE A 347 4.59 -13.27 -2.38
C ILE A 347 3.47 -14.24 -2.01
N CYS A 348 3.34 -14.53 -0.71
CA CYS A 348 2.29 -15.38 -0.15
C CYS A 348 1.23 -14.52 0.55
N SER A 349 0.33 -13.95 -0.24
CA SER A 349 -0.77 -13.12 0.25
C SER A 349 -1.95 -13.16 -0.71
N SER A 350 -3.07 -12.54 -0.35
CA SER A 350 -4.21 -12.41 -1.27
C SER A 350 -3.95 -11.50 -2.49
N GLN A 351 -2.78 -10.89 -2.59
CA GLN A 351 -2.32 -10.21 -3.81
C GLN A 351 -1.84 -11.20 -4.88
N ASN A 352 -1.44 -12.40 -4.46
CA ASN A 352 -1.11 -13.53 -5.34
C ASN A 352 -2.01 -14.72 -4.97
N PRO A 353 -3.22 -14.86 -5.54
CA PRO A 353 -4.17 -15.90 -5.17
C PRO A 353 -3.62 -17.33 -5.32
N ASN A 354 -2.70 -17.53 -6.26
CA ASN A 354 -2.12 -18.83 -6.60
C ASN A 354 -0.89 -19.21 -5.76
N TRP A 355 -0.50 -18.38 -4.78
CA TRP A 355 0.70 -18.60 -4.00
C TRP A 355 0.78 -20.00 -3.36
N LYS A 356 -0.37 -20.59 -3.02
CA LYS A 356 -0.42 -21.92 -2.39
C LYS A 356 0.16 -23.02 -3.26
N VAL A 357 -0.03 -22.92 -4.57
CA VAL A 357 0.55 -23.86 -5.56
C VAL A 357 1.99 -23.45 -5.87
N LEU A 358 2.20 -22.17 -6.13
CA LEU A 358 3.48 -21.62 -6.58
C LEU A 358 4.59 -21.67 -5.52
N LEU A 359 4.26 -21.72 -4.22
CA LEU A 359 5.25 -21.72 -3.15
C LEU A 359 6.16 -22.96 -3.22
N ARG A 360 5.57 -24.13 -3.42
CA ARG A 360 6.34 -25.38 -3.55
C ARG A 360 7.20 -25.38 -4.81
N GLU A 361 6.64 -24.95 -5.94
CA GLU A 361 7.36 -24.82 -7.20
C GLU A 361 8.52 -23.82 -7.09
N PHE A 362 8.32 -22.68 -6.43
CA PHE A 362 9.35 -21.70 -6.17
C PHE A 362 10.51 -22.30 -5.37
N ILE A 363 10.24 -23.00 -4.27
CA ILE A 363 11.28 -23.62 -3.46
C ILE A 363 12.08 -24.62 -4.30
N TRP A 364 11.43 -25.52 -5.04
CA TRP A 364 12.10 -26.50 -5.90
C TRP A 364 12.94 -25.85 -7.01
N ALA A 365 12.41 -24.82 -7.67
CA ALA A 365 13.10 -24.12 -8.75
C ALA A 365 14.40 -23.41 -8.28
N TYR A 366 14.40 -22.94 -7.02
CA TYR A 366 15.51 -22.17 -6.49
C TYR A 366 16.37 -22.88 -5.44
N GLN A 367 16.03 -24.11 -5.05
CA GLN A 367 16.77 -24.85 -4.02
C GLN A 367 18.25 -25.07 -4.36
N LYS A 368 18.57 -25.25 -5.65
CA LYS A 368 19.94 -25.46 -6.14
C LYS A 368 20.58 -24.23 -6.79
N LYS A 369 19.89 -23.10 -6.82
CA LYS A 369 20.42 -21.87 -7.42
C LYS A 369 21.18 -21.04 -6.39
N HIS A 370 22.28 -20.43 -6.82
CA HIS A 370 23.01 -19.46 -6.01
C HIS A 370 22.23 -18.17 -5.79
N GLY A 371 22.47 -17.50 -4.69
CA GLY A 371 21.85 -16.25 -4.31
C GLY A 371 20.76 -16.39 -3.25
N LYS A 372 20.45 -15.31 -2.53
CA LYS A 372 19.35 -15.25 -1.55
C LYS A 372 18.01 -15.47 -2.22
N LYS A 373 17.06 -16.08 -1.53
CA LYS A 373 15.69 -16.32 -1.98
C LYS A 373 14.73 -15.83 -0.90
N PHE A 374 13.74 -15.04 -1.29
CA PHE A 374 12.80 -14.45 -0.36
C PHE A 374 11.38 -15.02 -0.53
N ILE A 375 10.84 -15.55 0.55
CA ILE A 375 9.44 -15.94 0.68
C ILE A 375 8.76 -14.89 1.58
N ILE A 376 7.99 -13.98 1.01
CA ILE A 376 7.34 -12.90 1.76
C ILE A 376 5.88 -13.25 1.97
N ALA A 377 5.46 -13.39 3.22
CA ALA A 377 4.09 -13.74 3.56
C ALA A 377 3.47 -12.70 4.52
N THR A 378 2.16 -12.45 4.35
CA THR A 378 1.43 -11.80 5.45
C THR A 378 1.30 -12.79 6.62
N ILE A 379 1.35 -12.30 7.87
CA ILE A 379 1.16 -13.14 9.05
C ILE A 379 -0.13 -13.99 8.93
N ARG A 380 -1.20 -13.40 8.38
CA ARG A 380 -2.45 -14.12 8.13
C ARG A 380 -2.28 -15.29 7.14
N SER A 381 -1.52 -15.13 6.07
CA SER A 381 -1.27 -16.21 5.11
C SER A 381 -0.34 -17.27 5.69
N ALA A 382 0.66 -16.84 6.47
CA ALA A 382 1.60 -17.72 7.15
C ALA A 382 0.95 -18.57 8.24
N SER A 383 -0.17 -18.13 8.84
CA SER A 383 -0.97 -18.92 9.80
C SER A 383 -1.84 -19.99 9.14
N SER A 384 -1.75 -20.21 7.82
CA SER A 384 -2.51 -21.28 7.17
C SER A 384 -1.73 -22.58 7.16
N ASP A 385 -2.45 -23.70 7.33
CA ASP A 385 -1.89 -25.05 7.33
C ASP A 385 -1.03 -25.30 6.09
N THR A 386 -1.51 -24.88 4.91
CA THR A 386 -0.78 -25.02 3.63
C THR A 386 0.59 -24.33 3.65
N PHE A 387 0.70 -23.14 4.24
CA PHE A 387 1.98 -22.44 4.32
C PHE A 387 2.94 -23.18 5.25
N ILE A 388 2.49 -23.53 6.46
CA ILE A 388 3.27 -24.22 7.47
C ILE A 388 3.73 -25.57 6.93
N GLU A 389 2.83 -26.34 6.34
CA GLU A 389 3.13 -27.66 5.77
C GLU A 389 4.20 -27.59 4.68
N VAL A 390 4.06 -26.67 3.70
CA VAL A 390 5.03 -26.53 2.60
C VAL A 390 6.39 -26.07 3.12
N ILE A 391 6.46 -25.10 4.03
CA ILE A 391 7.74 -24.65 4.59
C ILE A 391 8.43 -25.79 5.34
N ASN A 392 7.70 -26.53 6.19
CA ASN A 392 8.28 -27.64 6.95
C ASN A 392 8.76 -28.78 6.05
N GLN A 393 7.96 -29.20 5.07
CA GLN A 393 8.30 -30.29 4.16
C GLN A 393 9.48 -29.98 3.23
N GLU A 394 9.49 -28.77 2.66
CA GLU A 394 10.42 -28.42 1.60
C GLU A 394 11.73 -27.79 2.14
N LEU A 395 11.65 -26.98 3.20
CA LEU A 395 12.82 -26.31 3.76
C LEU A 395 13.40 -27.03 4.99
N ARG A 396 12.62 -27.81 5.73
CA ARG A 396 13.08 -28.63 6.88
C ARG A 396 13.96 -27.85 7.83
N GLY A 397 13.55 -26.65 8.21
CA GLY A 397 14.31 -25.75 9.05
C GLY A 397 15.50 -25.05 8.38
N GLN A 398 15.85 -25.36 7.14
CA GLN A 398 16.99 -24.76 6.42
C GLN A 398 16.64 -23.37 5.84
N TYR A 399 16.16 -22.47 6.70
CA TYR A 399 15.81 -21.10 6.35
C TYR A 399 16.07 -20.15 7.51
N VAL A 400 16.03 -18.85 7.24
CA VAL A 400 16.05 -17.80 8.27
C VAL A 400 14.68 -17.11 8.30
N LEU A 401 14.10 -17.03 9.49
CA LEU A 401 12.82 -16.38 9.73
C LEU A 401 13.05 -14.93 10.15
N VAL A 402 12.51 -14.00 9.40
CA VAL A 402 12.44 -12.56 9.75
C VAL A 402 10.98 -12.17 9.96
N VAL A 403 10.67 -11.55 11.08
CA VAL A 403 9.29 -11.14 11.38
C VAL A 403 9.26 -9.67 11.71
N ASP A 404 8.62 -8.91 10.85
CA ASP A 404 8.34 -7.50 11.12
C ASP A 404 7.11 -7.35 12.01
N GLU A 405 7.14 -6.34 12.90
CA GLU A 405 6.15 -6.15 13.97
C GLU A 405 5.87 -7.47 14.72
N VAL A 406 6.96 -8.10 15.20
CA VAL A 406 6.94 -9.45 15.80
C VAL A 406 5.90 -9.65 16.90
N HIS A 407 5.49 -8.58 17.59
CA HIS A 407 4.42 -8.62 18.59
C HIS A 407 3.07 -9.13 18.04
N ARG A 408 2.88 -9.09 16.69
CA ARG A 408 1.67 -9.62 16.05
C ARG A 408 1.57 -11.15 16.11
N LEU A 409 2.69 -11.84 16.22
CA LEU A 409 2.68 -13.31 16.38
C LEU A 409 2.05 -13.75 17.72
N GLY A 410 2.04 -12.90 18.73
CA GLY A 410 1.38 -13.19 20.01
C GLY A 410 -0.15 -13.23 19.96
N ALA A 411 -0.78 -12.83 18.85
CA ALA A 411 -2.24 -12.94 18.73
C ALA A 411 -2.67 -14.42 18.61
N ARG A 412 -3.80 -14.79 19.24
CA ARG A 412 -4.27 -16.19 19.39
C ARG A 412 -4.13 -17.02 18.10
N LYS A 413 -4.61 -16.49 16.95
CA LYS A 413 -4.53 -17.18 15.65
C LYS A 413 -3.11 -17.27 15.07
N SER A 414 -2.23 -16.35 15.41
CA SER A 414 -0.87 -16.29 14.88
C SER A 414 0.14 -17.09 15.70
N ARG A 415 -0.23 -17.49 16.92
CA ARG A 415 0.61 -18.32 17.81
C ARG A 415 0.92 -19.67 17.20
N GLU A 416 0.07 -20.20 16.32
CA GLU A 416 0.26 -21.47 15.64
C GLU A 416 1.53 -21.47 14.79
N ILE A 417 1.91 -20.33 14.19
CA ILE A 417 3.17 -20.17 13.47
C ILE A 417 4.36 -20.55 14.35
N MET A 418 4.39 -20.08 15.60
CA MET A 418 5.49 -20.35 16.54
C MET A 418 5.48 -21.77 17.10
N LYS A 419 4.32 -22.47 17.06
CA LYS A 419 4.21 -23.84 17.55
C LYS A 419 4.53 -24.87 16.48
N GLU A 420 4.11 -24.62 15.24
CA GLU A 420 4.07 -25.63 14.18
C GLU A 420 5.13 -25.45 13.11
N LEU A 421 5.73 -24.26 12.95
CA LEU A 421 6.87 -24.10 12.05
C LEU A 421 8.12 -24.78 12.63
N ASP A 422 8.79 -25.59 11.82
CA ASP A 422 10.11 -26.15 12.16
C ASP A 422 11.09 -25.06 12.56
N PRO A 423 11.94 -25.32 13.57
CA PRO A 423 12.91 -24.33 14.03
C PRO A 423 13.83 -23.88 12.88
N ALA A 424 13.79 -22.60 12.55
CA ALA A 424 14.65 -21.98 11.55
C ALA A 424 16.11 -21.88 12.02
N LEU A 425 17.07 -21.89 11.08
CA LEU A 425 18.49 -21.68 11.32
C LEU A 425 18.83 -20.36 12.02
N GLY A 426 17.95 -19.38 11.88
CA GLY A 426 18.02 -18.11 12.56
C GLY A 426 16.64 -17.47 12.61
N ARG A 427 16.36 -16.73 13.68
CA ARG A 427 15.09 -16.06 13.93
C ARG A 427 15.35 -14.61 14.32
N LEU A 428 14.79 -13.67 13.57
CA LEU A 428 14.97 -12.25 13.78
C LEU A 428 13.60 -11.59 13.91
N GLY A 429 13.26 -11.14 15.12
CA GLY A 429 12.07 -10.35 15.39
C GLY A 429 12.39 -8.86 15.35
N LEU A 430 11.54 -8.07 14.68
CA LEU A 430 11.64 -6.61 14.63
C LEU A 430 10.40 -5.99 15.25
N SER A 431 10.58 -5.05 16.17
CA SER A 431 9.48 -4.24 16.69
C SER A 431 10.03 -2.99 17.38
N ALA A 432 9.25 -1.91 17.44
CA ALA A 432 9.52 -0.80 18.34
C ALA A 432 9.00 -1.09 19.76
N THR A 433 8.07 -2.02 19.89
CA THR A 433 7.39 -2.39 21.15
C THR A 433 7.09 -3.87 21.15
N PRO A 434 8.07 -4.73 21.43
CA PRO A 434 7.90 -6.18 21.37
C PRO A 434 6.97 -6.75 22.48
N ILE A 435 6.89 -6.08 23.63
CA ILE A 435 6.07 -6.50 24.78
C ILE A 435 4.59 -6.20 24.53
N ARG A 436 3.71 -7.16 24.73
CA ARG A 436 2.25 -7.03 24.58
C ARG A 436 1.62 -6.68 25.92
N ILE A 437 1.20 -5.43 26.09
CA ILE A 437 0.71 -4.88 27.37
C ILE A 437 -0.52 -5.60 27.86
N TRP A 438 -1.26 -6.35 27.27
CA TRP A 438 -2.46 -7.02 27.75
C TRP A 438 -2.48 -8.52 27.43
N ASP A 439 -1.32 -9.07 27.08
CA ASP A 439 -1.21 -10.47 26.66
C ASP A 439 0.15 -11.01 27.07
N ASP A 440 0.26 -11.34 28.34
CA ASP A 440 1.50 -11.84 28.93
C ASP A 440 1.86 -13.21 28.35
N VAL A 441 0.84 -14.05 28.06
CA VAL A 441 1.03 -15.36 27.42
C VAL A 441 1.63 -15.18 26.02
N GLY A 442 1.05 -14.29 25.20
CA GLY A 442 1.58 -14.00 23.87
C GLY A 442 2.96 -13.35 23.91
N THR A 443 3.23 -12.49 24.90
CA THR A 443 4.56 -11.92 25.12
C THR A 443 5.57 -13.00 25.47
N LYS A 444 5.27 -13.86 26.43
CA LYS A 444 6.15 -14.97 26.84
C LYS A 444 6.46 -15.88 25.66
N MET A 445 5.46 -16.29 24.90
CA MET A 445 5.67 -17.15 23.73
C MET A 445 6.61 -16.51 22.69
N ILE A 446 6.47 -15.21 22.42
CA ILE A 446 7.37 -14.49 21.52
C ILE A 446 8.79 -14.47 22.09
N MET A 447 8.96 -14.13 23.37
CA MET A 447 10.26 -14.08 24.01
C MET A 447 10.95 -15.44 24.01
N ASP A 448 10.23 -16.50 24.36
CA ASP A 448 10.76 -17.87 24.35
C ASP A 448 11.13 -18.31 22.93
N TYR A 449 10.27 -18.01 21.94
CA TYR A 449 10.52 -18.44 20.54
C TYR A 449 11.71 -17.72 19.92
N PHE A 450 11.88 -16.41 20.15
CA PHE A 450 12.98 -15.63 19.58
C PHE A 450 14.23 -15.56 20.47
N GLY A 451 14.17 -16.02 21.72
CA GLY A 451 15.29 -15.93 22.66
C GLY A 451 15.44 -14.55 23.32
N GLY A 452 14.34 -13.82 23.44
CA GLY A 452 14.29 -12.52 24.13
C GLY A 452 14.71 -11.32 23.28
N ILE A 453 14.74 -10.17 23.94
CA ILE A 453 15.21 -8.89 23.34
C ILE A 453 16.74 -8.86 23.49
N ILE A 454 17.44 -8.84 22.37
CA ILE A 454 18.92 -8.87 22.35
C ILE A 454 19.54 -7.50 22.11
N TYR A 455 18.76 -6.56 21.57
CA TYR A 455 19.18 -5.19 21.32
C TYR A 455 18.01 -4.22 21.50
N GLU A 456 18.29 -3.14 22.21
CA GLU A 456 17.36 -2.03 22.38
C GLU A 456 17.98 -0.74 21.85
N TYR A 457 17.21 0.01 21.07
CA TYR A 457 17.54 1.33 20.58
C TYR A 457 16.31 2.22 20.76
N SER A 458 16.32 2.95 21.85
CA SER A 458 15.17 3.75 22.31
C SER A 458 14.93 4.98 21.45
N LEU A 459 13.82 5.65 21.68
CA LEU A 459 13.53 6.93 21.05
C LEU A 459 14.52 8.02 21.49
N LYS A 460 14.93 8.00 22.77
CA LYS A 460 15.95 8.92 23.31
C LYS A 460 17.27 8.74 22.58
N ASP A 461 17.69 7.50 22.34
CA ASP A 461 18.91 7.21 21.59
C ASP A 461 18.80 7.73 20.15
N ALA A 462 17.66 7.52 19.49
CA ALA A 462 17.45 7.99 18.14
C ALA A 462 17.44 9.53 18.00
N ILE A 463 16.94 10.24 19.01
CA ILE A 463 17.00 11.71 19.08
C ILE A 463 18.45 12.15 19.35
N ARG A 464 19.11 11.57 20.38
CA ARG A 464 20.50 11.89 20.72
C ARG A 464 21.44 11.70 19.53
N ASP A 465 21.28 10.61 18.80
CA ASP A 465 22.09 10.27 17.63
C ASP A 465 21.60 11.00 16.36
N GLU A 466 20.70 11.95 16.50
CA GLU A 466 20.11 12.75 15.41
C GLU A 466 19.54 11.91 14.25
N ARG A 467 18.94 10.75 14.50
CA ARG A 467 18.29 9.92 13.48
C ARG A 467 16.86 10.35 13.22
N ILE A 468 16.24 10.93 14.23
CA ILE A 468 14.91 11.55 14.17
C ILE A 468 14.98 12.94 14.78
N VAL A 469 14.00 13.79 14.49
CA VAL A 469 13.95 15.13 15.06
C VAL A 469 13.41 15.11 16.49
N PRO A 470 13.86 16.02 17.38
CA PRO A 470 13.22 16.23 18.67
C PRO A 470 11.79 16.72 18.51
N TYR A 471 10.98 16.65 19.57
CA TYR A 471 9.57 17.03 19.47
C TYR A 471 9.03 17.70 20.73
N GLU A 472 8.10 18.62 20.51
CA GLU A 472 7.25 19.21 21.53
C GLU A 472 6.00 18.33 21.71
N TYR A 473 5.58 18.11 22.96
CA TYR A 473 4.39 17.33 23.26
C TYR A 473 3.42 18.14 24.13
N HIS A 474 2.28 18.47 23.56
CA HIS A 474 1.25 19.28 24.18
C HIS A 474 -0.01 18.45 24.45
N ILE A 475 -0.42 18.37 25.70
CA ILE A 475 -1.72 17.81 26.07
C ILE A 475 -2.74 18.93 26.11
N GLU A 476 -3.87 18.70 25.45
CA GLU A 476 -5.04 19.57 25.52
C GLU A 476 -6.20 18.82 26.22
N ILE A 477 -6.59 19.33 27.38
CA ILE A 477 -7.69 18.73 28.15
C ILE A 477 -9.01 19.11 27.51
N VAL A 478 -9.87 18.12 27.26
CA VAL A 478 -11.16 18.28 26.61
C VAL A 478 -12.24 17.74 27.53
N PRO A 479 -13.21 18.56 27.98
CA PRO A 479 -14.36 18.09 28.74
C PRO A 479 -15.38 17.38 27.82
N LEU A 480 -16.18 16.51 28.40
CA LEU A 480 -17.38 15.99 27.74
C LEU A 480 -18.49 17.04 27.73
N THR A 481 -19.42 16.93 26.78
CA THR A 481 -20.69 17.67 26.85
C THR A 481 -21.55 17.10 27.99
N ASP A 482 -22.56 17.83 28.45
CA ASP A 482 -23.44 17.37 29.53
C ASP A 482 -24.14 16.05 29.18
N GLU A 483 -24.58 15.88 27.94
CA GLU A 483 -25.18 14.64 27.44
C GLU A 483 -24.18 13.47 27.41
N GLU A 484 -22.97 13.71 26.90
CA GLU A 484 -21.91 12.71 26.89
C GLU A 484 -21.48 12.32 28.29
N LEU A 485 -21.40 13.29 29.22
CA LEU A 485 -21.07 13.06 30.63
C LEU A 485 -22.15 12.21 31.32
N TYR A 486 -23.41 12.49 31.06
CA TYR A 486 -24.50 11.67 31.57
C TYR A 486 -24.41 10.21 31.11
N GLN A 487 -24.24 10.00 29.80
CA GLN A 487 -24.06 8.67 29.22
C GLN A 487 -22.82 7.95 29.75
N TYR A 488 -21.72 8.66 29.89
CA TYR A 488 -20.48 8.15 30.44
C TYR A 488 -20.66 7.64 31.86
N LYS A 489 -21.30 8.42 32.75
CA LYS A 489 -21.60 8.04 34.14
C LYS A 489 -22.52 6.84 34.23
N GLU A 490 -23.57 6.81 33.44
CA GLU A 490 -24.49 5.66 33.41
C GLU A 490 -23.78 4.35 33.02
N ILE A 491 -22.86 4.42 32.02
CA ILE A 491 -22.11 3.24 31.65
C ILE A 491 -21.06 2.89 32.70
N SER A 492 -20.39 3.86 33.32
CA SER A 492 -19.40 3.63 34.39
C SER A 492 -20.05 2.92 35.59
N ARG A 493 -21.25 3.34 36.06
CA ARG A 493 -21.99 2.66 37.09
C ARG A 493 -22.35 1.21 36.69
N LYS A 494 -22.76 0.98 35.44
CA LYS A 494 -23.06 -0.38 34.94
C LYS A 494 -21.80 -1.25 34.90
N ILE A 495 -20.65 -0.69 34.53
CA ILE A 495 -19.37 -1.38 34.57
C ILE A 495 -19.04 -1.77 36.00
N TYR A 496 -19.08 -0.84 36.95
CA TYR A 496 -18.77 -1.08 38.37
C TYR A 496 -19.70 -2.13 38.99
N SER A 497 -21.00 -2.01 38.81
CA SER A 497 -21.97 -2.98 39.31
C SER A 497 -21.80 -4.39 38.72
N THR A 498 -21.48 -4.45 37.42
CA THR A 498 -21.20 -5.74 36.75
C THR A 498 -19.90 -6.34 37.27
N TYR A 499 -18.86 -5.54 37.43
CA TYR A 499 -17.57 -5.96 37.99
C TYR A 499 -17.71 -6.48 39.42
N LYS A 500 -18.38 -5.75 40.35
CA LYS A 500 -18.65 -6.21 41.72
C LYS A 500 -19.43 -7.52 41.75
N ARG A 501 -20.42 -7.69 40.85
CA ARG A 501 -21.18 -8.96 40.73
C ARG A 501 -20.28 -10.11 40.28
N ILE A 502 -19.32 -9.86 39.37
CA ILE A 502 -18.32 -10.84 38.91
C ILE A 502 -17.42 -11.24 40.07
N LEU A 503 -16.86 -10.30 40.82
CA LEU A 503 -16.01 -10.59 41.97
C LEU A 503 -16.74 -11.49 43.00
N ALA A 504 -17.97 -11.14 43.34
CA ALA A 504 -18.79 -11.90 44.28
C ALA A 504 -19.13 -13.31 43.77
N LYS A 505 -19.55 -13.41 42.49
CA LYS A 505 -19.96 -14.69 41.89
C LYS A 505 -18.83 -15.71 41.78
N TYR A 506 -17.61 -15.23 41.50
CA TYR A 506 -16.44 -16.08 41.29
C TYR A 506 -15.48 -16.09 42.50
N ASN A 507 -15.91 -15.51 43.61
CA ASN A 507 -15.16 -15.45 44.87
C ASN A 507 -13.73 -14.86 44.67
N LEU A 508 -13.63 -13.80 43.88
CA LEU A 508 -12.38 -13.10 43.61
C LEU A 508 -12.15 -12.02 44.67
N SER A 509 -10.86 -11.72 44.94
CA SER A 509 -10.47 -10.64 45.84
C SER A 509 -10.96 -9.28 45.32
N GLU A 510 -11.24 -8.36 46.24
CA GLU A 510 -11.54 -6.96 45.86
C GLU A 510 -10.36 -6.27 45.20
N ASP A 511 -9.12 -6.72 45.43
CA ASP A 511 -7.92 -6.24 44.81
C ASP A 511 -7.71 -6.80 43.38
N THR A 512 -8.56 -7.73 42.92
CA THR A 512 -8.47 -8.26 41.54
C THR A 512 -8.73 -7.15 40.55
N SER A 513 -7.78 -6.86 39.69
CA SER A 513 -7.96 -5.82 38.66
C SER A 513 -9.05 -6.21 37.64
N LEU A 514 -9.60 -5.20 36.98
CA LEU A 514 -10.58 -5.39 35.91
C LEU A 514 -10.05 -6.27 34.74
N LYS A 515 -8.74 -6.21 34.49
CA LYS A 515 -8.05 -7.07 33.52
C LYS A 515 -8.02 -8.52 33.99
N GLU A 516 -7.57 -8.76 35.21
CA GLU A 516 -7.50 -10.12 35.77
C GLU A 516 -8.88 -10.79 35.85
N ALA A 517 -9.91 -10.02 36.20
CA ALA A 517 -11.28 -10.49 36.18
C ALA A 517 -11.75 -10.92 34.79
N LEU A 518 -11.36 -10.16 33.73
CA LEU A 518 -11.66 -10.50 32.33
C LEU A 518 -10.88 -11.73 31.87
N ASP A 519 -9.61 -11.87 32.25
CA ASP A 519 -8.74 -12.99 31.86
C ASP A 519 -9.24 -14.31 32.52
N ILE A 520 -9.69 -14.27 33.77
CA ILE A 520 -10.27 -15.42 34.49
C ILE A 520 -11.60 -15.88 33.84
N LEU A 521 -12.32 -14.97 33.22
CA LEU A 521 -13.66 -15.21 32.66
C LEU A 521 -13.63 -15.41 31.13
N GLU A 522 -12.47 -15.64 30.55
CA GLU A 522 -12.34 -15.86 29.10
C GLU A 522 -13.42 -16.86 28.62
N ASP A 523 -14.25 -16.47 27.67
CA ASP A 523 -15.36 -17.23 27.09
C ASP A 523 -16.70 -17.28 27.88
N LYS A 524 -16.88 -16.51 28.96
CA LYS A 524 -18.15 -16.42 29.65
C LYS A 524 -19.00 -15.21 29.24
N SER A 525 -20.31 -15.33 29.33
CA SER A 525 -21.26 -14.28 28.92
C SER A 525 -21.05 -12.95 29.67
N GLU A 526 -20.64 -13.04 30.93
CA GLU A 526 -20.34 -11.87 31.77
C GLU A 526 -19.11 -11.10 31.31
N ALA A 527 -18.08 -11.82 30.87
CA ALA A 527 -16.89 -11.17 30.26
C ALA A 527 -17.27 -10.41 29.00
N MET A 528 -18.10 -10.99 28.15
CA MET A 528 -18.60 -10.32 26.94
C MET A 528 -19.42 -9.06 27.28
N LEU A 529 -20.29 -9.14 28.30
CA LEU A 529 -21.06 -7.99 28.74
C LEU A 529 -20.15 -6.86 29.24
N LEU A 530 -19.19 -7.18 30.10
CA LEU A 530 -18.25 -6.22 30.67
C LEU A 530 -17.38 -5.60 29.56
N GLN A 531 -16.87 -6.41 28.65
CA GLN A 531 -16.12 -5.91 27.47
C GLN A 531 -16.94 -4.95 26.59
N ASN A 532 -18.21 -5.28 26.34
CA ASN A 532 -19.09 -4.41 25.56
C ASN A 532 -19.36 -3.07 26.26
N LEU A 533 -19.54 -3.06 27.58
CA LEU A 533 -19.69 -1.84 28.35
C LEU A 533 -18.42 -0.98 28.32
N LEU A 534 -17.25 -1.59 28.48
CA LEU A 534 -15.96 -0.91 28.36
C LEU A 534 -15.75 -0.30 26.98
N LEU A 535 -16.10 -1.03 25.91
CA LEU A 535 -16.03 -0.52 24.54
C LEU A 535 -16.98 0.67 24.31
N LYS A 536 -18.21 0.60 24.83
CA LYS A 536 -19.18 1.70 24.76
C LYS A 536 -18.66 2.95 25.47
N ARG A 537 -18.14 2.81 26.70
CA ARG A 537 -17.54 3.92 27.46
C ARG A 537 -16.33 4.53 26.72
N ALA A 538 -15.44 3.67 26.24
CA ALA A 538 -14.28 4.12 25.47
C ALA A 538 -14.68 4.87 24.16
N LYS A 539 -15.79 4.50 23.56
CA LYS A 539 -16.31 5.18 22.36
C LYS A 539 -16.72 6.63 22.65
N ILE A 540 -17.36 6.91 23.79
CA ILE A 540 -17.71 8.27 24.20
C ILE A 540 -16.45 9.13 24.32
N ILE A 541 -15.44 8.67 25.05
CA ILE A 541 -14.16 9.38 25.22
C ILE A 541 -13.48 9.64 23.86
N LYS A 542 -13.45 8.65 22.98
CA LYS A 542 -12.76 8.76 21.68
C LYS A 542 -13.47 9.69 20.72
N LYS A 543 -14.80 9.76 20.77
CA LYS A 543 -15.63 10.57 19.88
C LYS A 543 -16.11 11.87 20.49
N ALA A 544 -15.67 12.24 21.68
CA ALA A 544 -16.10 13.43 22.40
C ALA A 544 -16.21 14.65 21.47
N GLU A 545 -17.39 15.27 21.45
CA GLU A 545 -17.76 16.31 20.48
C GLU A 545 -16.86 17.55 20.60
N ASN A 546 -16.50 17.91 21.81
CA ASN A 546 -15.63 19.06 22.09
C ASN A 546 -14.22 18.90 21.50
N LYS A 547 -13.80 17.68 21.12
CA LYS A 547 -12.52 17.47 20.42
C LYS A 547 -12.48 18.17 19.06
N ILE A 548 -13.61 18.25 18.37
CA ILE A 548 -13.68 18.92 17.06
C ILE A 548 -13.38 20.40 17.23
N GLN A 549 -14.10 21.06 18.14
CA GLN A 549 -13.90 22.48 18.43
C GLN A 549 -12.47 22.77 18.92
N LYS A 550 -11.96 21.91 19.82
CA LYS A 550 -10.58 22.03 20.31
C LYS A 550 -9.52 21.88 19.23
N THR A 551 -9.76 20.98 18.28
CA THR A 551 -8.89 20.81 17.10
C THR A 551 -8.84 22.10 16.27
N ILE A 552 -9.99 22.71 16.03
CA ILE A 552 -10.06 23.97 15.30
C ILE A 552 -9.32 25.09 16.04
N GLU A 553 -9.51 25.21 17.36
CA GLU A 553 -8.79 26.20 18.20
C GLU A 553 -7.26 26.02 18.10
N ILE A 554 -6.77 24.77 18.13
CA ILE A 554 -5.34 24.47 17.96
C ILE A 554 -4.85 24.93 16.59
N ILE A 555 -5.61 24.64 15.53
CA ILE A 555 -5.28 25.04 14.16
C ILE A 555 -5.23 26.56 14.02
N GLU A 556 -6.23 27.27 14.55
CA GLU A 556 -6.32 28.74 14.48
C GLU A 556 -5.18 29.40 15.26
N LYS A 557 -4.94 28.95 16.49
CA LYS A 557 -3.91 29.52 17.37
C LYS A 557 -2.48 29.26 16.88
N ASN A 558 -2.24 28.15 16.18
CA ASN A 558 -0.90 27.70 15.80
C ASN A 558 -0.69 27.62 14.29
N ARG A 559 -1.47 28.35 13.51
CA ARG A 559 -1.52 28.26 12.03
C ARG A 559 -0.14 28.31 11.36
N ASP A 560 0.75 29.15 11.87
CA ASP A 560 2.08 29.37 11.28
C ASP A 560 3.10 28.31 11.75
N LYS A 561 2.86 27.65 12.88
CA LYS A 561 3.77 26.68 13.49
C LYS A 561 3.49 25.23 13.03
N LEU A 562 2.25 24.93 12.63
CA LEU A 562 1.85 23.54 12.35
C LEU A 562 2.49 22.94 11.10
N GLY A 563 2.89 23.74 10.10
CA GLY A 563 3.45 23.23 8.85
C GLY A 563 2.50 22.20 8.19
N ARG A 564 3.05 21.06 7.75
CA ARG A 564 2.29 19.91 7.26
C ARG A 564 1.78 19.10 8.45
N CYS A 565 0.48 19.10 8.67
CA CYS A 565 -0.15 18.56 9.86
C CYS A 565 -0.97 17.30 9.55
N LEU A 566 -0.67 16.21 10.26
CA LEU A 566 -1.48 14.99 10.28
C LEU A 566 -2.56 15.09 11.36
N ILE A 567 -3.81 14.84 11.02
CA ILE A 567 -4.91 14.83 11.97
C ILE A 567 -5.50 13.44 12.06
N TYR A 568 -5.38 12.81 13.24
CA TYR A 568 -5.83 11.44 13.48
C TYR A 568 -7.20 11.41 14.12
N CYS A 569 -8.20 10.94 13.39
CA CYS A 569 -9.57 10.76 13.83
C CYS A 569 -9.85 9.30 14.22
N GLN A 570 -10.90 9.05 15.02
CA GLN A 570 -11.32 7.72 15.46
C GLN A 570 -11.94 6.90 14.34
N ASP A 571 -12.83 7.51 13.57
CA ASP A 571 -13.60 6.90 12.49
C ASP A 571 -13.99 7.93 11.42
N THR A 572 -14.65 7.46 10.37
CA THR A 572 -15.12 8.29 9.26
C THR A 572 -16.12 9.37 9.70
N GLU A 573 -16.99 9.08 10.65
CA GLU A 573 -17.99 10.04 11.13
C GLU A 573 -17.31 11.26 11.80
N GLN A 574 -16.36 11.03 12.73
CA GLN A 574 -15.60 12.10 13.37
C GLN A 574 -14.77 12.89 12.34
N LEU A 575 -14.14 12.18 11.38
CA LEU A 575 -13.39 12.81 10.31
C LEU A 575 -14.27 13.69 9.43
N ASP A 576 -15.48 13.24 9.07
CA ASP A 576 -16.40 14.01 8.22
C ASP A 576 -16.95 15.24 8.94
N ILE A 577 -17.24 15.17 10.24
CA ILE A 577 -17.61 16.31 11.05
C ILE A 577 -16.48 17.35 11.07
N LEU A 578 -15.26 16.92 11.38
CA LEU A 578 -14.09 17.80 11.37
C LEU A 578 -13.85 18.43 9.99
N ALA A 579 -13.95 17.64 8.92
CA ALA A 579 -13.78 18.11 7.56
C ALA A 579 -14.80 19.20 7.19
N LYS A 580 -16.07 19.05 7.60
CA LYS A 580 -17.10 20.06 7.41
C LYS A 580 -16.77 21.36 8.15
N GLU A 581 -16.32 21.27 9.39
CA GLU A 581 -15.94 22.43 10.20
C GLU A 581 -14.70 23.15 9.64
N MET A 582 -13.71 22.41 9.15
CA MET A 582 -12.53 22.96 8.47
C MET A 582 -12.91 23.65 7.16
N ALA A 583 -13.78 23.05 6.36
CA ALA A 583 -14.25 23.61 5.10
C ALA A 583 -15.02 24.93 5.29
N LYS A 584 -15.91 25.01 6.30
CA LYS A 584 -16.61 26.24 6.66
C LYS A 584 -15.67 27.41 6.95
N ARG A 585 -14.46 27.13 7.46
CA ARG A 585 -13.42 28.13 7.79
C ARG A 585 -12.41 28.33 6.66
N GLY A 586 -12.63 27.72 5.49
CA GLY A 586 -11.78 27.87 4.31
C GLY A 586 -10.46 27.10 4.37
N TYR A 587 -10.28 26.16 5.27
CA TYR A 587 -9.08 25.32 5.31
C TYR A 587 -9.09 24.28 4.19
N LYS A 588 -7.95 24.19 3.47
CA LYS A 588 -7.71 23.10 2.50
C LYS A 588 -7.16 21.88 3.21
N PHE A 589 -7.75 20.72 2.96
CA PHE A 589 -7.33 19.45 3.55
C PHE A 589 -7.54 18.29 2.57
N LEU A 590 -6.86 17.19 2.84
CA LEU A 590 -7.04 15.91 2.14
C LEU A 590 -7.56 14.86 3.14
N LYS A 591 -8.35 13.92 2.66
CA LYS A 591 -8.82 12.77 3.44
C LYS A 591 -8.03 11.54 3.01
N TYR A 592 -7.51 10.77 3.96
CA TYR A 592 -6.84 9.50 3.70
C TYR A 592 -7.60 8.36 4.39
N LEU A 593 -8.34 7.58 3.59
CA LEU A 593 -9.24 6.53 4.06
C LEU A 593 -8.84 5.17 3.48
N GLY A 594 -9.04 4.09 4.26
CA GLY A 594 -8.72 2.72 3.84
C GLY A 594 -9.47 2.27 2.58
N ILE A 595 -10.72 2.76 2.42
CA ILE A 595 -11.62 2.43 1.30
C ILE A 595 -11.33 3.19 0.00
N GLN A 596 -10.45 4.19 0.02
CA GLN A 596 -10.09 4.94 -1.18
C GLN A 596 -9.26 4.10 -2.14
N GLU A 597 -9.40 4.37 -3.44
CA GLU A 597 -8.55 3.78 -4.48
C GLU A 597 -7.08 4.10 -4.23
N LYS A 598 -6.22 3.18 -4.65
CA LYS A 598 -4.77 3.25 -4.40
C LYS A 598 -4.16 4.51 -5.00
N GLU A 599 -4.56 4.87 -6.20
CA GLU A 599 -4.09 6.01 -6.98
C GLU A 599 -4.40 7.33 -6.25
N LYS A 600 -5.63 7.48 -5.77
CA LYS A 600 -6.07 8.65 -5.01
C LYS A 600 -5.31 8.82 -3.69
N LYS A 601 -5.01 7.70 -3.01
CA LYS A 601 -4.18 7.72 -1.79
C LYS A 601 -2.79 8.26 -2.07
N ILE A 602 -2.18 7.85 -3.18
CA ILE A 602 -0.84 8.26 -3.58
C ILE A 602 -0.80 9.74 -3.90
N GLU A 603 -1.77 10.21 -4.69
CA GLU A 603 -1.87 11.62 -5.04
C GLU A 603 -2.05 12.49 -3.80
N HIS A 604 -2.91 12.08 -2.85
CA HIS A 604 -3.08 12.78 -1.59
C HIS A 604 -1.77 12.87 -0.79
N LEU A 605 -0.99 11.78 -0.74
CA LEU A 605 0.30 11.78 -0.05
C LEU A 605 1.31 12.70 -0.77
N ARG A 606 1.33 12.71 -2.09
CA ARG A 606 2.20 13.58 -2.89
C ARG A 606 1.88 15.07 -2.66
N LEU A 607 0.62 15.47 -2.78
CA LEU A 607 0.18 16.85 -2.54
C LEU A 607 0.49 17.33 -1.11
N PHE A 608 0.39 16.42 -0.15
CA PHE A 608 0.76 16.69 1.23
C PHE A 608 2.28 16.82 1.39
N GLU A 609 3.07 15.98 0.75
CA GLU A 609 4.54 16.01 0.78
C GLU A 609 5.10 17.29 0.16
N GLU A 610 4.55 17.68 -1.00
CA GLU A 610 4.91 18.94 -1.68
C GLU A 610 4.46 20.19 -0.93
N GLY A 611 3.65 20.03 0.13
CA GLY A 611 3.12 21.15 0.92
C GLY A 611 2.00 21.93 0.20
N ALA A 612 1.49 21.42 -0.93
CA ALA A 612 0.36 22.04 -1.64
C ALA A 612 -0.92 22.06 -0.77
N VAL A 613 -1.05 21.07 0.12
CA VAL A 613 -2.10 21.01 1.14
C VAL A 613 -1.48 20.75 2.49
N LYS A 614 -1.79 21.59 3.47
CA LYS A 614 -1.18 21.52 4.82
C LYS A 614 -1.78 20.45 5.72
N PHE A 615 -3.03 20.05 5.52
CA PHE A 615 -3.74 19.16 6.44
C PHE A 615 -4.10 17.84 5.79
N LEU A 616 -3.69 16.73 6.41
CA LEU A 616 -4.08 15.36 6.02
C LEU A 616 -4.88 14.73 7.15
N LEU A 617 -6.19 14.52 6.92
CA LEU A 617 -7.09 13.88 7.86
C LEU A 617 -7.09 12.39 7.64
N SER A 618 -6.91 11.62 8.69
CA SER A 618 -6.80 10.17 8.60
C SER A 618 -7.49 9.46 9.77
N ILE A 619 -7.88 8.22 9.53
CA ILE A 619 -8.27 7.27 10.55
C ILE A 619 -7.18 6.19 10.69
N LYS A 620 -7.43 5.13 11.45
CA LYS A 620 -6.46 4.04 11.75
C LYS A 620 -5.67 3.47 10.55
N CYS A 621 -6.08 3.72 9.32
CA CYS A 621 -5.41 3.19 8.12
C CYS A 621 -3.98 3.69 7.91
N LEU A 622 -3.55 4.73 8.63
CA LEU A 622 -2.16 5.20 8.62
C LEU A 622 -1.27 4.53 9.67
N ASP A 623 -1.82 3.66 10.52
CA ASP A 623 -1.08 3.10 11.66
C ASP A 623 -0.03 2.07 11.21
N GLU A 624 -0.24 1.35 10.09
CA GLU A 624 0.64 0.26 9.65
C GLU A 624 0.90 0.28 8.14
N GLY A 625 2.16 0.16 7.77
CA GLY A 625 2.58 -0.20 6.40
C GLY A 625 2.51 0.87 5.33
N VAL A 626 2.02 2.08 5.62
CA VAL A 626 1.99 3.18 4.64
C VAL A 626 3.19 4.09 4.87
N ASP A 627 3.96 4.33 3.83
CA ASP A 627 5.05 5.32 3.89
C ASP A 627 4.45 6.71 3.75
N ILE A 628 4.28 7.40 4.89
CA ILE A 628 3.77 8.77 4.92
C ILE A 628 4.96 9.71 4.83
N PRO A 629 4.87 10.74 3.98
CA PRO A 629 5.84 11.80 3.93
C PRO A 629 6.07 12.46 5.30
N ALA A 630 7.23 13.02 5.52
CA ALA A 630 7.54 13.69 6.75
C ALA A 630 6.54 14.83 7.00
N SER A 631 5.80 14.75 8.09
CA SER A 631 4.90 15.81 8.56
C SER A 631 5.58 16.63 9.66
N ASP A 632 5.23 17.89 9.77
CA ASP A 632 5.86 18.81 10.73
C ASP A 632 5.15 18.77 12.09
N SER A 633 3.84 18.47 12.06
CA SER A 633 3.04 18.34 13.27
C SER A 633 1.98 17.24 13.18
N ALA A 634 1.41 16.89 14.34
CA ALA A 634 0.23 16.02 14.41
C ALA A 634 -0.76 16.50 15.47
N ILE A 635 -2.06 16.30 15.20
CA ILE A 635 -3.14 16.48 16.17
C ILE A 635 -3.85 15.12 16.31
N ILE A 636 -3.92 14.61 17.54
CA ILE A 636 -4.45 13.29 17.85
C ILE A 636 -5.78 13.42 18.58
N LEU A 637 -6.90 13.25 17.87
CA LEU A 637 -8.24 13.25 18.46
C LEU A 637 -8.56 11.91 19.09
N ALA A 638 -8.09 10.84 18.50
CA ALA A 638 -8.34 9.46 18.94
C ALA A 638 -7.08 8.87 19.56
N SER A 639 -6.85 9.17 20.81
CA SER A 639 -5.85 8.46 21.60
C SER A 639 -6.34 7.04 21.86
N SER A 640 -5.52 6.05 21.55
CA SER A 640 -5.80 4.68 21.97
C SER A 640 -5.02 4.40 23.27
N THR A 641 -5.61 3.61 24.15
CA THR A 641 -4.91 3.06 25.32
C THR A 641 -3.77 2.11 24.92
N ASN A 642 -3.64 1.82 23.63
CA ASN A 642 -2.55 1.00 23.09
C ASN A 642 -1.32 1.89 22.78
N PRO A 643 -0.28 1.86 23.62
CA PRO A 643 0.93 2.67 23.39
C PRO A 643 1.59 2.44 22.04
N ARG A 644 1.38 1.27 21.42
CA ARG A 644 1.98 0.92 20.13
C ARG A 644 1.45 1.74 18.98
N GLU A 645 0.11 1.85 18.86
CA GLU A 645 -0.51 2.66 17.79
C GLU A 645 0.00 4.10 17.88
N PHE A 646 0.14 4.58 19.11
CA PHE A 646 0.61 5.92 19.36
C PHE A 646 2.11 6.09 19.04
N ILE A 647 2.95 5.11 19.42
CA ILE A 647 4.40 5.13 19.10
C ILE A 647 4.61 5.09 17.58
N GLN A 648 3.83 4.32 16.85
CA GLN A 648 3.91 4.25 15.39
C GLN A 648 3.47 5.57 14.74
N ARG A 649 2.39 6.20 15.21
CA ARG A 649 1.94 7.53 14.75
C ARG A 649 3.01 8.59 14.98
N ARG A 650 3.56 8.63 16.19
CA ARG A 650 4.65 9.53 16.54
C ARG A 650 5.87 9.35 15.63
N GLY A 651 6.32 8.11 15.44
CA GLY A 651 7.49 7.81 14.63
C GLY A 651 7.41 8.32 13.19
N ARG A 652 6.22 8.52 12.66
CA ARG A 652 6.02 9.12 11.33
C ARG A 652 6.24 10.64 11.35
N VAL A 653 5.76 11.29 12.41
CA VAL A 653 5.93 12.73 12.60
C VAL A 653 7.36 13.09 12.92
N LEU A 654 8.14 12.18 13.53
CA LEU A 654 9.52 12.45 13.94
C LEU A 654 10.57 12.20 12.86
N ARG A 655 10.20 11.76 11.65
CA ARG A 655 11.15 11.59 10.56
C ARG A 655 11.83 12.90 10.18
N LYS A 656 13.12 12.82 9.91
CA LYS A 656 13.88 13.96 9.35
C LYS A 656 13.36 14.29 7.95
N ALA A 657 13.29 15.60 7.69
CA ALA A 657 13.01 16.15 6.35
C ALA A 657 13.84 17.41 6.15
N PRO A 658 14.09 17.85 4.91
CA PRO A 658 14.70 19.15 4.65
C PRO A 658 13.94 20.27 5.38
N ASN A 659 14.67 21.17 6.01
CA ASN A 659 14.13 22.32 6.77
C ASN A 659 13.21 21.95 7.95
N LYS A 660 13.42 20.78 8.55
CA LYS A 660 12.66 20.34 9.72
C LYS A 660 13.60 20.08 10.90
N ASP A 661 13.58 20.98 11.88
CA ASP A 661 14.42 20.91 13.08
C ASP A 661 13.72 20.18 14.24
N ARG A 662 12.39 20.24 14.30
CA ARG A 662 11.57 19.63 15.35
C ARG A 662 10.19 19.25 14.83
N ALA A 663 9.46 18.52 15.65
CA ALA A 663 8.06 18.16 15.41
C ALA A 663 7.17 18.66 16.55
N ILE A 664 5.88 18.87 16.28
CA ILE A 664 4.92 19.30 17.29
C ILE A 664 3.77 18.28 17.33
N ILE A 665 3.46 17.78 18.53
CA ILE A 665 2.38 16.81 18.72
C ILE A 665 1.37 17.36 19.72
N TYR A 666 0.11 17.50 19.30
CA TYR A 666 -1.02 17.83 20.16
C TYR A 666 -1.83 16.54 20.41
N ASP A 667 -2.03 16.19 21.68
CA ASP A 667 -2.83 15.04 22.11
C ASP A 667 -4.07 15.51 22.87
N LEU A 668 -5.26 15.22 22.35
CA LEU A 668 -6.51 15.62 22.99
C LEU A 668 -6.93 14.60 24.04
N PHE A 669 -6.64 14.93 25.28
CA PHE A 669 -6.94 14.13 26.44
C PHE A 669 -8.34 14.46 26.98
N VAL A 670 -9.24 13.52 26.97
CA VAL A 670 -10.57 13.72 27.55
C VAL A 670 -10.54 13.39 29.04
N PHE A 671 -10.82 14.40 29.86
CA PHE A 671 -11.12 14.23 31.26
C PHE A 671 -12.58 14.58 31.49
N PRO A 672 -13.42 13.61 31.89
CA PRO A 672 -14.89 13.78 31.94
C PRO A 672 -15.37 14.82 32.94
N TYR A 673 -14.57 15.10 33.95
CA TYR A 673 -14.96 15.89 35.10
C TYR A 673 -14.41 17.30 35.05
N ASP A 674 -15.29 18.29 35.14
CA ASP A 674 -14.92 19.70 35.21
C ASP A 674 -14.31 20.05 36.60
N GLU A 675 -13.52 21.14 36.64
CA GLU A 675 -12.89 21.64 37.86
C GLU A 675 -13.91 22.14 38.92
N THR A 676 -15.13 22.41 38.51
CA THR A 676 -16.16 23.05 39.34
C THR A 676 -17.03 22.08 40.14
N TYR A 677 -16.98 20.77 39.87
CA TYR A 677 -17.88 19.80 40.50
C TYR A 677 -17.11 18.75 41.26
N ASN A 678 -17.56 18.49 42.53
CA ASN A 678 -17.14 17.35 43.33
C ASN A 678 -17.85 16.07 42.86
N TYR A 679 -17.15 15.25 42.09
CA TYR A 679 -17.64 13.94 41.69
C TYR A 679 -16.84 12.83 42.35
N GLU A 680 -17.51 11.79 42.79
CA GLU A 680 -16.86 10.51 43.12
C GLU A 680 -16.51 9.80 41.81
N ILE A 681 -15.23 9.46 41.64
CA ILE A 681 -14.73 8.67 40.51
C ILE A 681 -14.83 7.20 40.91
N GLU A 682 -15.46 6.39 40.08
CA GLU A 682 -15.56 4.93 40.35
C GLU A 682 -14.13 4.30 40.25
N PRO A 683 -13.80 3.34 41.13
CA PRO A 683 -12.48 2.69 41.13
C PRO A 683 -12.05 2.15 39.74
N THR A 684 -12.99 1.63 38.98
CA THR A 684 -12.77 1.15 37.61
C THR A 684 -12.42 2.26 36.58
N GLU A 685 -12.60 3.52 36.96
CA GLU A 685 -12.24 4.68 36.13
C GLU A 685 -10.84 5.18 36.50
N ILE A 686 -10.44 5.11 37.77
CA ILE A 686 -9.12 5.49 38.24
C ILE A 686 -8.06 4.72 37.46
N GLU A 687 -8.19 3.39 37.40
CA GLU A 687 -7.26 2.53 36.64
C GLU A 687 -7.10 2.96 35.18
N ILE A 688 -8.17 3.45 34.53
CA ILE A 688 -8.12 3.90 33.13
C ILE A 688 -7.42 5.27 33.04
N PHE A 689 -7.73 6.20 33.92
CA PHE A 689 -7.08 7.50 33.93
C PHE A 689 -5.59 7.40 34.24
N GLU A 690 -5.20 6.56 35.19
CA GLU A 690 -3.80 6.28 35.47
C GLU A 690 -3.06 5.73 34.27
N ARG A 691 -3.68 4.85 33.51
CA ARG A 691 -3.09 4.29 32.27
C ARG A 691 -2.90 5.35 31.20
N GLU A 692 -3.89 6.21 31.01
CA GLU A 692 -3.79 7.33 30.06
C GLU A 692 -2.73 8.34 30.50
N LEU A 693 -2.62 8.65 31.79
CA LEU A 693 -1.58 9.48 32.35
C LEU A 693 -0.20 8.85 32.16
N ASN A 694 -0.02 7.58 32.52
CA ASN A 694 1.24 6.87 32.35
C ASN A 694 1.67 6.84 30.88
N ARG A 695 0.73 6.65 29.96
CA ARG A 695 0.99 6.78 28.53
C ARG A 695 1.57 8.17 28.20
N SER A 696 0.92 9.22 28.68
CA SER A 696 1.34 10.59 28.40
C SER A 696 2.70 10.91 29.01
N LEU A 697 3.02 10.37 30.19
CA LEU A 697 4.35 10.50 30.84
C LEU A 697 5.46 9.85 29.98
N ILE A 698 5.21 8.68 29.39
CA ILE A 698 6.16 8.02 28.46
C ILE A 698 6.50 8.93 27.29
N PHE A 699 5.54 9.72 26.82
CA PHE A 699 5.78 10.69 25.72
C PHE A 699 6.53 11.92 26.19
N LEU A 700 6.19 12.39 27.37
CA LEU A 700 6.82 13.55 27.97
C LEU A 700 8.31 13.30 28.24
N GLU A 701 8.67 12.07 28.61
CA GLU A 701 10.05 11.68 28.98
C GLU A 701 11.11 12.00 27.90
N SER A 702 10.72 11.97 26.62
CA SER A 702 11.62 12.23 25.48
C SER A 702 11.29 13.52 24.71
N ALA A 703 10.32 14.29 25.20
CA ALA A 703 9.89 15.55 24.58
C ALA A 703 10.74 16.74 25.06
N ILE A 704 10.83 17.77 24.24
CA ILE A 704 11.41 19.07 24.58
C ILE A 704 10.28 20.08 24.84
N ASP A 705 10.56 21.15 25.57
CA ASP A 705 9.61 22.26 25.84
C ASP A 705 8.23 21.82 26.33
N SER A 706 8.21 20.97 27.36
CA SER A 706 6.98 20.27 27.80
C SER A 706 6.53 20.70 29.20
N GLU A 707 7.01 21.83 29.76
CA GLU A 707 6.68 22.26 31.12
C GLU A 707 5.17 22.45 31.33
N ASP A 708 4.47 23.08 30.38
CA ASP A 708 3.01 23.26 30.44
C ASP A 708 2.27 21.91 30.49
N THR A 709 2.71 20.95 29.70
CA THR A 709 2.16 19.60 29.70
C THR A 709 2.41 18.89 31.03
N LEU A 710 3.60 19.02 31.61
CA LEU A 710 3.93 18.44 32.91
C LEU A 710 3.03 19.03 34.01
N ILE A 711 2.82 20.36 34.01
CA ILE A 711 1.92 21.02 34.94
C ILE A 711 0.48 20.51 34.82
N LYS A 712 -0.04 20.39 33.59
CA LYS A 712 -1.39 19.85 33.31
C LYS A 712 -1.51 18.41 33.81
N LEU A 713 -0.54 17.55 33.51
CA LEU A 713 -0.53 16.15 33.98
C LEU A 713 -0.44 16.05 35.50
N SER A 714 0.39 16.86 36.14
CA SER A 714 0.53 16.87 37.61
C SER A 714 -0.77 17.30 38.30
N ARG A 715 -1.50 18.25 37.73
CA ARG A 715 -2.83 18.66 38.23
C ARG A 715 -3.84 17.54 38.08
N LEU A 716 -3.88 16.88 36.92
CA LEU A 716 -4.77 15.74 36.68
C LEU A 716 -4.48 14.57 37.64
N TYR A 717 -3.20 14.25 37.86
CA TYR A 717 -2.77 13.18 38.77
C TYR A 717 -3.22 13.45 40.21
N ARG A 718 -2.97 14.67 40.73
CA ARG A 718 -3.44 15.09 42.06
C ARG A 718 -4.96 14.97 42.17
N ARG A 719 -5.68 15.38 41.16
CA ARG A 719 -7.14 15.35 41.14
C ARG A 719 -7.70 13.94 41.15
N ILE A 720 -7.14 13.03 40.36
CA ILE A 720 -7.53 11.62 40.36
C ILE A 720 -7.34 11.01 41.76
N ASN A 721 -6.21 11.28 42.43
CA ASN A 721 -5.95 10.76 43.78
C ASN A 721 -6.86 11.38 44.81
N VAL A 722 -7.17 12.67 44.73
CA VAL A 722 -8.12 13.32 45.66
C VAL A 722 -9.55 12.81 45.49
N LEU A 723 -10.00 12.62 44.24
CA LEU A 723 -11.35 12.15 43.94
C LEU A 723 -11.50 10.64 44.08
N GLY A 724 -10.41 9.87 44.05
CA GLY A 724 -10.39 8.41 44.25
C GLY A 724 -10.35 7.98 45.69
N GLY A 725 -10.30 8.90 46.67
CA GLY A 725 -10.42 8.58 48.10
C GLY A 725 -9.20 7.90 48.73
N THR A 726 -7.99 8.05 48.15
CA THR A 726 -6.71 7.59 48.73
C THR A 726 -5.96 8.70 49.43
#